data_a34c99a22eba54d58382f2a71c4b1d3f
#
_entry.id   a34c99a22eba54d58382f2a71c4b1d3f
#
_cell.length_a   1.000
_cell.length_b   1.000
_cell.length_c   1.000
_cell.angle_alpha   90.00
_cell.angle_beta   90.00
_cell.angle_gamma   90.00
#
_symmetry.space_group_name_H-M   'P 1'
#
loop_
_entity.id
_entity.type
_entity.pdbx_description
1 polymer ?
#
loop_
_entity_poly.entity_id
_entity_poly.type
_entity_poly.pdbx_seq_one_letter_code
_entity_poly.pdbx_strand_id
1 'polypeptide(L)'
;MANSRNPIEDIKRRRAEMRDQQQQEQTSRNPERDIAARTEALRQELGNPVQEDRQAETVNDTDIVKYEPESGSEQDPITEESIALAEETLRKYKEGKANLENRIIENEQWWKLRHWETIRKNQAKGANKEPEPTSAWLFNSLANKHADAMDNYPSASVLPREQSDNASAEQLSEILPVIIEQNGYKKTYSAKWWYKLKQGSACEGVFWNPQKYNGLGDIEIKKIDLLNLFWEPGIENIQDSRNIFHVCLRDNDVLSQEYPQLKGKLGGKTIETSQYIYDDNIDTSEKSVVVDWYYKRLVGSRTVLHYCKFCNGEVLFASENDPQYAESGFYNHGKYPFVFDTLFPEEGSLVGFGYLDIMKDPQMQIDKYDQAFMQSAVAASRRRFFINAASGKINEKEFLDVSNPFVHVDGRLGEDSIKEITMTPLNDIYVALRTNKIDELKETSGNRDFSQGSTTSGVTAASAIAALQEAGSKLSRDMIQTSYDSYEEVLYLCIELIRQFYDAPRSFRITGKSGEQEFVSYDNRAIQPEGERTEFGIDMSGRMPIFDIKVRAQRNNPFSRLSHNELALQFYNSGFFNPEMTDQALACIDMMDFEGKDSVVRKISQNGTLYEQLKTVQQQLMQMAQIVDAQNGTTIGSQMAASFSGGVPVANVGSGDGELKSNSLGETRADEHATAENAREKAASAAEPR
;
A
#
# COMPACT_ATOMS: atom_id res chain seq x y z
N MET A 1 18.85 -75.35 10.17
CA MET A 1 18.93 -74.17 11.09
C MET A 1 19.22 -72.96 10.26
N ALA A 2 18.22 -72.20 9.90
CA ALA A 2 18.34 -70.98 9.07
C ALA A 2 18.51 -69.78 9.99
N ASN A 3 19.66 -69.09 9.85
CA ASN A 3 19.96 -67.85 10.53
C ASN A 3 19.03 -66.75 10.00
N SER A 4 18.08 -66.32 10.81
CA SER A 4 17.28 -65.13 10.57
C SER A 4 18.13 -63.88 10.87
N ARG A 5 18.63 -63.26 9.78
CA ARG A 5 19.28 -61.94 9.89
C ARG A 5 18.25 -60.91 10.25
N ASN A 6 18.53 -60.14 11.26
CA ASN A 6 17.65 -59.08 11.76
C ASN A 6 17.60 -57.88 10.76
N PRO A 7 16.48 -57.58 10.11
CA PRO A 7 16.39 -56.54 9.04
C PRO A 7 16.74 -55.14 9.56
N ILE A 8 16.69 -54.91 10.85
CA ILE A 8 17.02 -53.57 11.47
C ILE A 8 18.53 -53.33 11.48
N GLU A 9 19.34 -54.38 11.63
CA GLU A 9 20.80 -54.26 11.57
C GLU A 9 21.30 -54.01 10.16
N ASP A 10 20.70 -54.59 9.15
CA ASP A 10 21.01 -54.33 7.74
C ASP A 10 20.68 -52.88 7.33
N ILE A 11 19.62 -52.32 7.82
CA ILE A 11 19.22 -50.90 7.57
C ILE A 11 20.23 -49.94 8.28
N LYS A 12 20.66 -50.26 9.47
CA LYS A 12 21.65 -49.47 10.20
C LYS A 12 23.00 -49.48 9.52
N ARG A 13 23.42 -50.64 9.02
CA ARG A 13 24.67 -50.79 8.26
C ARG A 13 24.65 -50.03 6.95
N ARG A 14 23.59 -50.11 6.15
CA ARG A 14 23.45 -49.34 4.93
C ARG A 14 23.41 -47.81 5.16
N ARG A 15 22.83 -47.35 6.28
CA ARG A 15 22.88 -45.93 6.65
C ARG A 15 24.27 -45.46 7.07
N ALA A 16 25.06 -46.32 7.71
CA ALA A 16 26.42 -46.00 8.06
C ALA A 16 27.32 -45.94 6.78
N GLU A 17 27.18 -46.91 5.87
CA GLU A 17 27.92 -46.95 4.61
C GLU A 17 27.59 -45.73 3.71
N MET A 18 26.32 -45.27 3.68
CA MET A 18 25.94 -44.04 2.95
C MET A 18 26.49 -42.76 3.61
N ARG A 19 26.58 -42.72 4.92
CA ARG A 19 27.20 -41.55 5.60
C ARG A 19 28.70 -41.46 5.33
N ASP A 20 29.39 -42.59 5.35
CA ASP A 20 30.83 -42.64 5.06
C ASP A 20 31.12 -42.27 3.58
N GLN A 21 30.27 -42.69 2.66
CA GLN A 21 30.35 -42.26 1.25
C GLN A 21 30.11 -40.77 1.07
N GLN A 22 29.11 -40.20 1.73
CA GLN A 22 28.84 -38.75 1.69
C GLN A 22 29.97 -37.93 2.32
N GLN A 23 30.61 -38.42 3.41
CA GLN A 23 31.75 -37.75 4.00
C GLN A 23 33.00 -37.85 3.12
N GLN A 24 33.22 -38.95 2.43
CA GLN A 24 34.32 -39.09 1.47
C GLN A 24 34.11 -38.22 0.22
N GLU A 25 32.88 -38.06 -0.27
CA GLU A 25 32.57 -37.11 -1.34
C GLU A 25 32.74 -35.66 -0.96
N GLN A 26 32.41 -35.29 0.30
CA GLN A 26 32.59 -33.92 0.79
C GLN A 26 34.06 -33.55 1.07
N THR A 27 34.91 -34.52 1.44
CA THR A 27 36.34 -34.29 1.66
C THR A 27 37.17 -34.27 0.39
N SER A 28 36.67 -34.83 -0.72
CA SER A 28 37.35 -34.85 -2.01
C SER A 28 37.10 -33.61 -2.88
N ARG A 29 36.08 -32.80 -2.55
CA ARG A 29 35.79 -31.53 -3.24
C ARG A 29 36.58 -30.39 -2.64
N ASN A 30 37.75 -30.11 -3.21
CA ASN A 30 38.44 -28.84 -2.93
C ASN A 30 37.97 -27.79 -3.96
N PRO A 31 37.16 -26.79 -3.56
CA PRO A 31 36.58 -25.85 -4.50
C PRO A 31 37.60 -25.04 -5.29
N GLU A 32 38.80 -24.84 -4.76
CA GLU A 32 39.87 -24.15 -5.48
C GLU A 32 40.47 -24.98 -6.66
N ARG A 33 40.50 -26.30 -6.55
CA ARG A 33 40.95 -27.17 -7.64
C ARG A 33 39.91 -27.29 -8.77
N ASP A 34 38.62 -27.31 -8.42
CA ASP A 34 37.54 -27.37 -9.41
C ASP A 34 37.44 -26.07 -10.22
N ILE A 35 37.68 -24.90 -9.57
CA ILE A 35 37.71 -23.60 -10.24
C ILE A 35 38.92 -23.52 -11.18
N ALA A 36 40.11 -23.97 -10.75
CA ALA A 36 41.31 -23.97 -11.59
C ALA A 36 41.17 -24.87 -12.80
N ALA A 37 40.61 -26.08 -12.62
CA ALA A 37 40.38 -27.01 -13.73
C ALA A 37 39.34 -26.50 -14.74
N ARG A 38 38.30 -25.81 -14.25
CA ARG A 38 37.26 -25.22 -15.11
C ARG A 38 37.76 -23.99 -15.86
N THR A 39 38.68 -23.20 -15.25
CA THR A 39 39.31 -22.05 -15.90
C THR A 39 40.29 -22.51 -16.97
N GLU A 40 40.97 -23.64 -16.77
CA GLU A 40 41.91 -24.23 -17.73
C GLU A 40 41.20 -24.90 -18.92
N ALA A 41 40.05 -25.54 -18.67
CA ALA A 41 39.18 -26.08 -19.71
C ALA A 41 38.57 -24.95 -20.57
N LEU A 42 38.15 -23.86 -20.00
CA LEU A 42 37.65 -22.67 -20.71
C LEU A 42 38.75 -21.99 -21.55
N ARG A 43 40.00 -21.99 -21.08
CA ARG A 43 41.15 -21.52 -21.89
C ARG A 43 41.48 -22.42 -23.07
N GLN A 44 41.25 -23.71 -22.93
CA GLN A 44 41.43 -24.66 -24.05
C GLN A 44 40.29 -24.63 -25.08
N GLU A 45 39.04 -24.34 -24.64
CA GLU A 45 37.90 -24.17 -25.55
C GLU A 45 37.93 -22.84 -26.32
N LEU A 46 38.51 -21.76 -25.73
CA LEU A 46 38.58 -20.44 -26.36
C LEU A 46 39.73 -20.28 -27.36
N GLY A 47 40.53 -21.34 -27.60
CA GLY A 47 41.61 -21.32 -28.60
C GLY A 47 42.61 -20.16 -28.32
N ASN A 48 43.91 -20.46 -28.44
CA ASN A 48 44.91 -19.41 -28.40
C ASN A 48 44.57 -18.33 -29.43
N PRO A 49 44.63 -17.02 -29.06
CA PRO A 49 44.45 -15.97 -30.06
C PRO A 49 45.50 -16.18 -31.17
N VAL A 50 45.02 -16.41 -32.37
CA VAL A 50 45.82 -16.40 -33.56
C VAL A 50 46.56 -15.06 -33.60
N GLN A 51 47.88 -15.09 -33.49
CA GLN A 51 48.70 -13.95 -33.83
C GLN A 51 48.56 -13.73 -35.33
N GLU A 52 47.62 -12.91 -35.75
CA GLU A 52 47.69 -12.29 -37.06
C GLU A 52 48.81 -11.25 -36.99
N ASP A 53 49.86 -11.49 -37.73
CA ASP A 53 50.87 -10.54 -38.13
C ASP A 53 50.17 -9.41 -38.92
N ARG A 54 49.61 -8.43 -38.23
CA ARG A 54 49.30 -7.14 -38.82
C ARG A 54 50.59 -6.37 -38.85
N GLN A 55 51.20 -6.31 -40.02
CA GLN A 55 52.15 -5.27 -40.34
C GLN A 55 51.53 -3.93 -39.95
N ALA A 56 52.21 -3.21 -39.06
CA ALA A 56 51.83 -1.91 -38.66
C ALA A 56 51.93 -1.00 -39.91
N GLU A 57 50.82 -0.81 -40.59
CA GLU A 57 50.63 0.37 -41.42
C GLU A 57 50.63 1.52 -40.44
N THR A 58 51.62 2.38 -40.54
CA THR A 58 51.70 3.67 -39.90
C THR A 58 50.54 4.51 -40.38
N VAL A 59 49.42 4.45 -39.66
CA VAL A 59 48.34 5.39 -39.79
C VAL A 59 48.91 6.70 -39.31
N ASN A 60 49.03 7.64 -40.22
CA ASN A 60 49.46 9.01 -39.93
C ASN A 60 48.56 9.57 -38.84
N ASP A 61 49.19 10.16 -37.86
CA ASP A 61 48.64 10.77 -36.62
C ASP A 61 47.73 11.98 -36.88
N THR A 62 47.21 12.09 -38.12
CA THR A 62 46.34 13.23 -38.57
C THR A 62 44.86 12.87 -38.71
N ASP A 63 44.44 11.59 -38.48
CA ASP A 63 43.04 11.16 -38.59
C ASP A 63 42.45 10.68 -37.28
N ILE A 64 43.02 11.01 -36.15
CA ILE A 64 42.28 11.06 -34.91
C ILE A 64 41.37 12.27 -35.04
N VAL A 65 40.16 12.08 -35.54
CA VAL A 65 39.07 13.00 -35.33
C VAL A 65 38.95 13.16 -33.81
N LYS A 66 39.64 14.22 -33.30
CA LYS A 66 39.36 14.73 -31.96
C LYS A 66 37.87 15.02 -32.00
N TYR A 67 37.09 14.18 -31.33
CA TYR A 67 35.74 14.52 -30.94
C TYR A 67 35.95 15.69 -29.97
N GLU A 68 36.10 16.87 -30.50
CA GLU A 68 35.86 18.08 -29.76
C GLU A 68 34.40 18.01 -29.43
N PRO A 69 33.97 17.94 -28.17
CA PRO A 69 32.60 18.12 -27.84
C PRO A 69 32.22 19.46 -28.47
N GLU A 70 31.32 19.42 -29.45
CA GLU A 70 30.74 20.64 -29.99
C GLU A 70 30.30 21.46 -28.80
N SER A 71 31.05 22.54 -28.56
CA SER A 71 30.79 23.50 -27.51
C SER A 71 29.41 24.09 -27.77
N GLY A 72 28.43 23.68 -26.94
CA GLY A 72 27.09 24.23 -26.96
C GLY A 72 26.33 23.81 -28.21
N SER A 73 25.73 22.64 -28.22
CA SER A 73 24.54 22.47 -28.99
C SER A 73 23.52 23.45 -28.39
N GLU A 74 23.30 24.57 -29.12
CA GLU A 74 22.05 25.33 -28.94
C GLU A 74 20.94 24.29 -28.89
N GLN A 75 20.32 24.16 -27.73
CA GLN A 75 19.23 23.17 -27.56
C GLN A 75 18.14 23.65 -28.52
N ASP A 76 17.90 22.89 -29.57
CA ASP A 76 16.84 23.21 -30.51
C ASP A 76 15.51 23.23 -29.73
N PRO A 77 14.81 24.36 -29.74
CA PRO A 77 13.53 24.47 -29.05
C PRO A 77 12.57 23.40 -29.55
N ILE A 78 11.68 22.93 -28.68
CA ILE A 78 10.63 21.99 -29.07
C ILE A 78 9.75 22.60 -30.13
N THR A 79 9.71 21.94 -31.29
CA THR A 79 8.95 22.35 -32.49
C THR A 79 7.75 21.42 -32.74
N GLU A 80 6.91 21.78 -33.70
CA GLU A 80 5.81 20.91 -34.14
C GLU A 80 6.30 19.55 -34.67
N GLU A 81 7.51 19.48 -35.26
CA GLU A 81 8.10 18.23 -35.76
C GLU A 81 8.48 17.32 -34.54
N SER A 82 9.00 17.92 -33.48
CA SER A 82 9.30 17.18 -32.23
C SER A 82 8.04 16.60 -31.61
N ILE A 83 6.92 17.32 -31.67
CA ILE A 83 5.63 16.83 -31.18
C ILE A 83 5.10 15.68 -32.06
N ALA A 84 5.21 15.78 -33.38
CA ALA A 84 4.76 14.70 -34.28
C ALA A 84 5.52 13.39 -34.00
N LEU A 85 6.83 13.46 -33.70
CA LEU A 85 7.64 12.30 -33.28
C LEU A 85 7.22 11.77 -31.90
N ALA A 86 6.89 12.66 -30.97
CA ALA A 86 6.39 12.29 -29.64
C ALA A 86 5.02 11.58 -29.75
N GLU A 87 4.11 12.06 -30.61
CA GLU A 87 2.82 11.42 -30.86
C GLU A 87 2.96 10.04 -31.51
N GLU A 88 3.91 9.85 -32.43
CA GLU A 88 4.22 8.54 -33.00
C GLU A 88 4.75 7.59 -31.92
N THR A 89 5.64 8.07 -31.05
CA THR A 89 6.17 7.29 -29.93
C THR A 89 5.07 6.90 -28.95
N LEU A 90 4.17 7.83 -28.62
CA LEU A 90 3.01 7.58 -27.78
C LEU A 90 2.09 6.48 -28.35
N ARG A 91 1.86 6.49 -29.69
CA ARG A 91 1.09 5.43 -30.36
C ARG A 91 1.76 4.07 -30.22
N LYS A 92 3.09 3.98 -30.40
CA LYS A 92 3.86 2.75 -30.21
C LYS A 92 3.78 2.24 -28.77
N TYR A 93 3.87 3.14 -27.79
CA TYR A 93 3.75 2.76 -26.37
C TYR A 93 2.34 2.27 -26.03
N LYS A 94 1.32 2.89 -26.62
CA LYS A 94 -0.07 2.44 -26.47
C LYS A 94 -0.30 1.05 -27.06
N GLU A 95 0.23 0.79 -28.26
CA GLU A 95 0.15 -0.55 -28.89
C GLU A 95 0.81 -1.61 -28.01
N GLY A 96 1.99 -1.32 -27.46
CA GLY A 96 2.69 -2.23 -26.56
C GLY A 96 1.93 -2.51 -25.25
N LYS A 97 1.06 -1.59 -24.84
CA LYS A 97 0.29 -1.67 -23.59
C LYS A 97 -1.12 -2.26 -23.75
N ALA A 98 -1.58 -2.55 -24.96
CA ALA A 98 -2.95 -2.96 -25.25
C ALA A 98 -3.45 -4.15 -24.41
N ASN A 99 -2.59 -5.14 -24.16
CA ASN A 99 -2.93 -6.30 -23.32
C ASN A 99 -3.20 -5.89 -21.87
N LEU A 100 -2.38 -5.00 -21.32
CA LEU A 100 -2.57 -4.47 -19.97
C LEU A 100 -3.87 -3.68 -19.86
N GLU A 101 -4.18 -2.82 -20.82
CA GLU A 101 -5.43 -2.04 -20.85
C GLU A 101 -6.66 -2.95 -20.87
N ASN A 102 -6.64 -4.00 -21.69
CA ASN A 102 -7.71 -5.00 -21.74
C ASN A 102 -7.87 -5.72 -20.40
N ARG A 103 -6.76 -6.10 -19.75
CA ARG A 103 -6.75 -6.74 -18.43
C ARG A 103 -7.35 -5.82 -17.36
N ILE A 104 -6.97 -4.55 -17.36
CA ILE A 104 -7.48 -3.55 -16.41
C ILE A 104 -9.01 -3.39 -16.55
N ILE A 105 -9.51 -3.27 -17.78
CA ILE A 105 -10.95 -3.12 -18.03
C ILE A 105 -11.71 -4.38 -17.61
N GLU A 106 -11.17 -5.55 -17.94
CA GLU A 106 -11.77 -6.82 -17.54
C GLU A 106 -11.81 -7.00 -16.02
N ASN A 107 -10.72 -6.66 -15.33
CA ASN A 107 -10.66 -6.70 -13.86
C ASN A 107 -11.71 -5.79 -13.23
N GLU A 108 -11.95 -4.62 -13.80
CA GLU A 108 -12.98 -3.73 -13.29
C GLU A 108 -14.39 -4.27 -13.50
N GLN A 109 -14.65 -5.03 -14.59
CA GLN A 109 -15.93 -5.75 -14.76
C GLN A 109 -16.10 -6.83 -13.70
N TRP A 110 -15.07 -7.63 -13.42
CA TRP A 110 -15.09 -8.62 -12.35
C TRP A 110 -15.34 -7.98 -10.97
N TRP A 111 -14.72 -6.86 -10.70
CA TRP A 111 -14.93 -6.10 -9.47
C TRP A 111 -16.36 -5.60 -9.31
N LYS A 112 -17.01 -5.17 -10.41
CA LYS A 112 -18.40 -4.69 -10.45
C LYS A 112 -19.43 -5.81 -10.50
N LEU A 113 -19.05 -7.06 -10.25
CA LEU A 113 -19.91 -8.24 -10.32
C LEU A 113 -20.55 -8.46 -11.70
N ARG A 114 -19.94 -7.96 -12.77
CA ARG A 114 -20.34 -8.18 -14.15
C ARG A 114 -19.62 -9.39 -14.77
N HIS A 115 -19.50 -10.48 -14.02
CA HIS A 115 -18.72 -11.66 -14.40
C HIS A 115 -19.19 -12.25 -15.73
N TRP A 116 -20.50 -12.29 -15.93
CA TRP A 116 -21.09 -12.92 -17.11
C TRP A 116 -20.87 -12.15 -18.42
N GLU A 117 -20.61 -10.86 -18.36
CA GLU A 117 -20.21 -10.08 -19.53
C GLU A 117 -18.87 -10.60 -20.08
N THR A 118 -17.95 -10.93 -19.20
CA THR A 118 -16.63 -11.48 -19.53
C THR A 118 -16.73 -12.97 -19.89
N ILE A 119 -17.46 -13.78 -19.11
CA ILE A 119 -17.62 -15.22 -19.34
C ILE A 119 -18.27 -15.50 -20.70
N ARG A 120 -19.20 -14.64 -21.13
CA ARG A 120 -19.90 -14.78 -22.41
C ARG A 120 -19.27 -14.06 -23.58
N LYS A 121 -18.17 -13.36 -23.39
CA LYS A 121 -17.48 -12.60 -24.45
C LYS A 121 -17.25 -13.41 -25.74
N ASN A 122 -17.11 -14.73 -25.59
CA ASN A 122 -16.87 -15.68 -26.69
C ASN A 122 -18.10 -16.49 -27.11
N GLN A 123 -19.29 -16.24 -26.53
CA GLN A 123 -20.52 -16.97 -26.89
C GLN A 123 -21.33 -16.21 -27.95
N ALA A 124 -21.92 -16.93 -28.91
CA ALA A 124 -22.75 -16.33 -29.95
C ALA A 124 -23.94 -15.58 -29.34
N LYS A 125 -24.14 -14.33 -29.77
CA LYS A 125 -25.31 -13.52 -29.40
C LYS A 125 -26.59 -14.22 -29.88
N GLY A 126 -27.39 -14.78 -28.99
CA GLY A 126 -28.65 -15.43 -29.33
C GLY A 126 -28.95 -16.72 -28.57
N ALA A 127 -28.05 -17.20 -27.72
CA ALA A 127 -28.33 -18.32 -26.82
C ALA A 127 -29.43 -17.92 -25.81
N ASN A 128 -30.31 -18.90 -25.47
CA ASN A 128 -31.38 -18.74 -24.50
C ASN A 128 -30.93 -17.96 -23.27
N LYS A 129 -31.84 -17.12 -22.73
CA LYS A 129 -31.60 -16.42 -21.45
C LYS A 129 -31.45 -17.43 -20.30
N GLU A 130 -30.23 -17.89 -20.12
CA GLU A 130 -29.87 -18.73 -19.00
C GLU A 130 -29.72 -17.87 -17.73
N PRO A 131 -30.00 -18.40 -16.55
CA PRO A 131 -29.75 -17.67 -15.31
C PRO A 131 -28.28 -17.32 -15.17
N GLU A 132 -27.98 -16.14 -14.63
CA GLU A 132 -26.64 -15.57 -14.47
C GLU A 132 -26.34 -15.27 -12.99
N PRO A 133 -26.27 -16.31 -12.14
CA PRO A 133 -25.95 -16.11 -10.73
C PRO A 133 -24.52 -15.59 -10.59
N THR A 134 -24.33 -14.63 -9.69
CA THR A 134 -23.02 -14.06 -9.39
C THR A 134 -22.83 -14.06 -7.88
N SER A 135 -21.69 -14.56 -7.41
CA SER A 135 -21.32 -14.55 -6.01
C SER A 135 -20.15 -13.61 -5.75
N ALA A 136 -20.16 -12.92 -4.59
CA ALA A 136 -19.23 -11.83 -4.29
C ALA A 136 -18.00 -12.29 -3.48
N TRP A 137 -17.45 -13.48 -3.73
CA TRP A 137 -16.28 -13.98 -3.00
C TRP A 137 -15.03 -13.14 -3.23
N LEU A 138 -14.81 -12.68 -4.46
CA LEU A 138 -13.72 -11.77 -4.81
C LEU A 138 -13.79 -10.47 -4.00
N PHE A 139 -14.97 -9.87 -3.93
CA PHE A 139 -15.19 -8.63 -3.20
C PHE A 139 -14.80 -8.78 -1.72
N ASN A 140 -15.27 -9.84 -1.06
CA ASN A 140 -14.97 -10.09 0.35
C ASN A 140 -13.45 -10.25 0.57
N SER A 141 -12.78 -10.98 -0.32
CA SER A 141 -11.33 -11.21 -0.22
C SER A 141 -10.54 -9.90 -0.36
N LEU A 142 -10.86 -9.06 -1.33
CA LEU A 142 -10.19 -7.79 -1.52
C LEU A 142 -10.49 -6.79 -0.40
N ALA A 143 -11.73 -6.77 0.11
CA ALA A 143 -12.13 -5.89 1.19
C ALA A 143 -11.33 -6.15 2.48
N ASN A 144 -11.11 -7.41 2.82
CA ASN A 144 -10.29 -7.78 3.97
C ASN A 144 -8.83 -7.34 3.79
N LYS A 145 -8.24 -7.56 2.60
CA LYS A 145 -6.87 -7.10 2.32
C LYS A 145 -6.72 -5.59 2.34
N HIS A 146 -7.73 -4.88 1.86
CA HIS A 146 -7.76 -3.42 1.95
C HIS A 146 -7.84 -2.94 3.39
N ALA A 147 -8.65 -3.59 4.24
CA ALA A 147 -8.74 -3.27 5.68
C ALA A 147 -7.38 -3.47 6.37
N ASP A 148 -6.70 -4.62 6.12
CA ASP A 148 -5.36 -4.88 6.63
C ASP A 148 -4.36 -3.76 6.26
N ALA A 149 -4.46 -3.25 5.03
CA ALA A 149 -3.61 -2.17 4.55
C ALA A 149 -3.92 -0.83 5.23
N MET A 150 -5.19 -0.54 5.50
CA MET A 150 -5.60 0.69 6.18
C MET A 150 -5.22 0.69 7.66
N ASP A 151 -5.21 -0.49 8.31
CA ASP A 151 -4.76 -0.65 9.69
C ASP A 151 -3.24 -0.41 9.85
N ASN A 152 -2.48 -0.58 8.75
CA ASN A 152 -1.04 -0.37 8.70
C ASN A 152 -0.67 0.85 7.85
N TYR A 153 -1.34 1.98 8.09
CA TYR A 153 -1.02 3.23 7.40
C TYR A 153 0.43 3.67 7.66
N PRO A 154 1.20 4.11 6.62
CA PRO A 154 2.59 4.47 6.78
C PRO A 154 2.78 5.77 7.56
N SER A 155 3.80 5.78 8.41
CA SER A 155 4.38 6.99 9.02
C SER A 155 5.87 7.00 8.75
N ALA A 156 6.42 8.15 8.42
CA ALA A 156 7.82 8.28 8.09
C ALA A 156 8.55 9.23 9.03
N SER A 157 9.85 8.97 9.19
CA SER A 157 10.81 9.89 9.81
C SER A 157 12.00 10.07 8.88
N VAL A 158 12.48 11.28 8.77
CA VAL A 158 13.66 11.65 7.98
C VAL A 158 14.89 11.56 8.88
N LEU A 159 15.93 10.88 8.40
CA LEU A 159 17.17 10.69 9.12
C LEU A 159 18.30 11.38 8.34
N PRO A 160 19.15 12.15 9.02
CA PRO A 160 20.30 12.75 8.37
C PRO A 160 21.40 11.71 8.12
N ARG A 161 22.11 11.82 7.02
CA ARG A 161 23.34 11.05 6.80
C ARG A 161 24.53 11.63 7.51
N GLU A 162 24.55 12.94 7.71
CA GLU A 162 25.61 13.66 8.36
C GLU A 162 25.09 14.40 9.59
N GLN A 163 25.96 14.56 10.60
CA GLN A 163 25.58 15.19 11.87
C GLN A 163 25.19 16.67 11.71
N SER A 164 25.74 17.37 10.72
CA SER A 164 25.38 18.74 10.38
C SER A 164 23.92 18.90 9.98
N ASP A 165 23.34 17.87 9.39
CA ASP A 165 22.00 17.92 8.79
C ASP A 165 20.89 17.51 9.76
N ASN A 166 21.23 17.24 11.04
CA ASN A 166 20.27 16.82 12.08
C ASN A 166 19.09 17.80 12.21
N ALA A 167 19.36 19.10 12.27
CA ALA A 167 18.31 20.11 12.44
C ALA A 167 17.37 20.15 11.23
N SER A 168 17.90 20.03 10.02
CA SER A 168 17.11 20.00 8.79
C SER A 168 16.27 18.71 8.68
N ALA A 169 16.83 17.57 9.08
CA ALA A 169 16.12 16.29 9.10
C ALA A 169 14.97 16.28 10.14
N GLU A 170 15.20 16.88 11.31
CA GLU A 170 14.16 17.02 12.33
C GLU A 170 13.01 17.90 11.84
N GLN A 171 13.31 19.07 11.25
CA GLN A 171 12.31 19.94 10.66
C GLN A 171 11.53 19.28 9.52
N LEU A 172 12.21 18.55 8.62
CA LEU A 172 11.54 17.79 7.55
C LEU A 172 10.64 16.70 8.10
N SER A 173 11.07 16.01 9.18
CA SER A 173 10.24 14.99 9.85
C SER A 173 8.97 15.57 10.45
N GLU A 174 8.97 16.82 10.85
CA GLU A 174 7.80 17.51 11.40
C GLU A 174 6.88 18.09 10.31
N ILE A 175 7.44 18.55 9.20
CA ILE A 175 6.70 19.22 8.11
C ILE A 175 6.07 18.22 7.12
N LEU A 176 6.79 17.15 6.78
CA LEU A 176 6.30 16.16 5.79
C LEU A 176 4.94 15.56 6.17
N PRO A 177 4.67 15.15 7.43
CA PRO A 177 3.34 14.66 7.81
C PRO A 177 2.24 15.70 7.56
N VAL A 178 2.52 16.99 7.78
CA VAL A 178 1.55 18.08 7.54
C VAL A 178 1.28 18.24 6.05
N ILE A 179 2.31 18.19 5.19
CA ILE A 179 2.14 18.25 3.73
C ILE A 179 1.32 17.07 3.23
N ILE A 180 1.60 15.86 3.74
CA ILE A 180 0.88 14.63 3.41
C ILE A 180 -0.60 14.74 3.83
N GLU A 181 -0.87 15.26 5.03
CA GLU A 181 -2.24 15.47 5.54
C GLU A 181 -2.98 16.51 4.69
N GLN A 182 -2.36 17.65 4.37
CA GLN A 182 -2.94 18.71 3.52
C GLN A 182 -3.29 18.22 2.11
N ASN A 183 -2.54 17.26 1.59
CA ASN A 183 -2.86 16.59 0.32
C ASN A 183 -4.01 15.57 0.45
N GLY A 184 -4.53 15.32 1.65
CA GLY A 184 -5.55 14.29 1.87
C GLY A 184 -5.05 12.88 1.53
N TYR A 185 -3.76 12.62 1.72
CA TYR A 185 -3.08 11.43 1.27
C TYR A 185 -3.71 10.12 1.76
N LYS A 186 -4.34 10.12 2.93
CA LYS A 186 -5.09 8.94 3.42
C LYS A 186 -6.14 8.46 2.42
N LYS A 187 -6.82 9.39 1.74
CA LYS A 187 -7.80 9.07 0.68
C LYS A 187 -7.09 8.54 -0.57
N THR A 188 -5.99 9.16 -0.97
CA THR A 188 -5.16 8.71 -2.10
C THR A 188 -4.58 7.34 -1.84
N TYR A 189 -4.07 7.07 -0.64
CA TYR A 189 -3.56 5.78 -0.20
C TYR A 189 -4.62 4.68 -0.24
N SER A 190 -5.84 4.95 0.26
CA SER A 190 -6.95 4.02 0.14
C SER A 190 -7.30 3.72 -1.33
N ALA A 191 -7.38 4.74 -2.17
CA ALA A 191 -7.68 4.58 -3.60
C ALA A 191 -6.55 3.83 -4.33
N LYS A 192 -5.28 4.07 -3.98
CA LYS A 192 -4.10 3.33 -4.45
C LYS A 192 -4.21 1.85 -4.11
N TRP A 193 -4.53 1.50 -2.85
CA TRP A 193 -4.67 0.12 -2.42
C TRP A 193 -5.80 -0.62 -3.12
N TRP A 194 -6.98 -0.01 -3.27
CA TRP A 194 -8.05 -0.61 -4.08
C TRP A 194 -7.59 -0.89 -5.50
N TYR A 195 -6.85 0.03 -6.11
CA TYR A 195 -6.35 -0.13 -7.47
C TYR A 195 -5.27 -1.22 -7.54
N LYS A 196 -4.29 -1.21 -6.62
CA LYS A 196 -3.22 -2.20 -6.51
C LYS A 196 -3.76 -3.63 -6.36
N LEU A 197 -4.73 -3.83 -5.47
CA LEU A 197 -5.35 -5.15 -5.23
C LEU A 197 -6.08 -5.67 -6.47
N LYS A 198 -6.72 -4.79 -7.24
CA LYS A 198 -7.47 -5.14 -8.46
C LYS A 198 -6.57 -5.36 -9.67
N GLN A 199 -5.64 -4.44 -9.90
CA GLN A 199 -4.89 -4.35 -11.16
C GLN A 199 -3.45 -4.86 -11.05
N GLY A 200 -2.97 -5.15 -9.85
CA GLY A 200 -1.63 -5.64 -9.58
C GLY A 200 -0.58 -4.56 -9.37
N SER A 201 -0.77 -3.38 -9.93
CA SER A 201 0.10 -2.23 -9.71
C SER A 201 -0.71 -0.96 -9.62
N ALA A 202 -0.25 -0.02 -8.82
CA ALA A 202 -0.79 1.33 -8.74
C ALA A 202 0.33 2.34 -8.99
N CYS A 203 -0.02 3.49 -9.53
CA CYS A 203 0.92 4.58 -9.75
C CYS A 203 0.47 5.82 -8.99
N GLU A 204 1.41 6.48 -8.33
CA GLU A 204 1.25 7.79 -7.71
C GLU A 204 2.10 8.81 -8.45
N GLY A 205 1.57 10.01 -8.63
CA GLY A 205 2.28 11.14 -9.20
C GLY A 205 2.53 12.19 -8.13
N VAL A 206 3.76 12.70 -8.06
CA VAL A 206 4.18 13.77 -7.12
C VAL A 206 4.57 14.98 -7.94
N PHE A 207 3.76 16.01 -7.93
CA PHE A 207 3.90 17.17 -8.80
C PHE A 207 3.99 18.47 -8.01
N TRP A 208 4.61 19.46 -8.59
CA TRP A 208 4.47 20.85 -8.16
C TRP A 208 3.25 21.49 -8.80
N ASN A 209 2.33 22.03 -8.00
CA ASN A 209 1.18 22.77 -8.48
C ASN A 209 1.34 24.26 -8.14
N PRO A 210 1.69 25.12 -9.10
CA PRO A 210 1.92 26.54 -8.86
C PRO A 210 0.64 27.32 -8.52
N GLN A 211 -0.55 26.79 -8.79
CA GLN A 211 -1.82 27.48 -8.55
C GLN A 211 -2.35 27.31 -7.11
N LYS A 212 -1.81 26.36 -6.34
CA LYS A 212 -2.20 26.20 -4.94
C LYS A 212 -1.87 27.46 -4.12
N TYR A 213 -2.66 27.73 -3.09
CA TYR A 213 -2.46 28.83 -2.15
C TYR A 213 -2.28 30.20 -2.82
N ASN A 214 -3.17 30.52 -3.79
CA ASN A 214 -3.17 31.80 -4.51
C ASN A 214 -1.85 32.14 -5.23
N GLY A 215 -1.20 31.16 -5.79
CA GLY A 215 0.04 31.33 -6.56
C GLY A 215 1.33 31.10 -5.78
N LEU A 216 1.27 30.82 -4.47
CA LEU A 216 2.45 30.37 -3.71
C LEU A 216 2.96 29.01 -4.19
N GLY A 217 2.06 28.19 -4.77
CA GLY A 217 2.32 26.82 -5.20
C GLY A 217 2.45 25.83 -4.03
N ASP A 218 2.27 24.56 -4.27
CA ASP A 218 2.50 23.50 -3.30
C ASP A 218 2.59 22.13 -3.97
N ILE A 219 3.10 21.14 -3.22
CA ILE A 219 3.16 19.75 -3.63
C ILE A 219 1.75 19.20 -3.81
N GLU A 220 1.57 18.40 -4.86
CA GLU A 220 0.34 17.71 -5.17
C GLU A 220 0.61 16.23 -5.41
N ILE A 221 0.02 15.37 -4.57
CA ILE A 221 0.15 13.91 -4.66
C ILE A 221 -1.17 13.34 -5.15
N LYS A 222 -1.15 12.65 -6.29
CA LYS A 222 -2.34 12.07 -6.91
C LYS A 222 -2.12 10.60 -7.27
N LYS A 223 -3.17 9.79 -7.14
CA LYS A 223 -3.21 8.48 -7.80
C LYS A 223 -3.36 8.70 -9.31
N ILE A 224 -2.49 8.08 -10.08
CA ILE A 224 -2.52 8.11 -11.54
C ILE A 224 -3.20 6.84 -12.05
N ASP A 225 -4.10 7.01 -13.02
CA ASP A 225 -4.74 5.88 -13.69
C ASP A 225 -3.80 5.30 -14.73
N LEU A 226 -3.54 3.99 -14.64
CA LEU A 226 -2.67 3.33 -15.59
C LEU A 226 -3.22 3.37 -17.03
N LEU A 227 -4.51 3.51 -17.27
CA LEU A 227 -5.05 3.67 -18.62
C LEU A 227 -4.58 4.96 -19.30
N ASN A 228 -4.22 5.96 -18.51
CA ASN A 228 -3.83 7.28 -18.98
C ASN A 228 -2.32 7.54 -18.96
N LEU A 229 -1.52 6.60 -18.46
CA LEU A 229 -0.07 6.71 -18.37
C LEU A 229 0.61 5.75 -19.35
N PHE A 230 1.51 6.23 -20.18
CA PHE A 230 2.22 5.45 -21.20
C PHE A 230 3.73 5.58 -21.01
N TRP A 231 4.42 4.45 -21.05
CA TRP A 231 5.86 4.33 -20.85
C TRP A 231 6.47 3.35 -21.85
N GLU A 232 7.78 3.29 -21.95
CA GLU A 232 8.51 2.39 -22.84
C GLU A 232 8.24 0.92 -22.48
N PRO A 233 7.80 0.07 -23.43
CA PRO A 233 7.56 -1.33 -23.17
C PRO A 233 8.86 -2.09 -22.83
N GLY A 234 8.76 -3.08 -21.93
CA GLY A 234 9.88 -3.97 -21.60
C GLY A 234 10.87 -3.40 -20.58
N ILE A 235 10.46 -2.40 -19.78
CA ILE A 235 11.24 -1.89 -18.66
C ILE A 235 10.70 -2.41 -17.33
N GLU A 236 11.55 -2.54 -16.32
CA GLU A 236 11.20 -2.94 -14.96
C GLU A 236 11.10 -1.73 -14.01
N ASN A 237 11.82 -0.66 -14.31
CA ASN A 237 11.79 0.57 -13.53
C ASN A 237 11.32 1.74 -14.40
N ILE A 238 10.36 2.52 -13.91
CA ILE A 238 9.83 3.68 -14.64
C ILE A 238 10.93 4.72 -14.95
N GLN A 239 11.98 4.77 -14.12
CA GLN A 239 13.08 5.71 -14.29
C GLN A 239 13.97 5.37 -15.51
N ASP A 240 13.89 4.16 -16.04
CA ASP A 240 14.64 3.70 -17.22
C ASP A 240 13.92 4.05 -18.53
N SER A 241 12.66 4.46 -18.47
CA SER A 241 11.92 4.91 -19.65
C SER A 241 12.57 6.15 -20.27
N ARG A 242 12.65 6.19 -21.59
CA ARG A 242 13.12 7.41 -22.31
C ARG A 242 12.06 8.49 -22.31
N ASN A 243 10.81 8.10 -22.48
CA ASN A 243 9.68 9.00 -22.52
C ASN A 243 8.56 8.45 -21.64
N ILE A 244 7.83 9.35 -20.98
CA ILE A 244 6.58 9.05 -20.29
C ILE A 244 5.55 10.04 -20.73
N PHE A 245 4.36 9.54 -21.07
CA PHE A 245 3.23 10.38 -21.48
C PHE A 245 2.08 10.15 -20.51
N HIS A 246 1.60 11.23 -19.92
CA HIS A 246 0.37 11.23 -19.14
C HIS A 246 -0.71 11.97 -19.91
N VAL A 247 -1.78 11.26 -20.24
CA VAL A 247 -2.83 11.74 -21.15
C VAL A 247 -4.08 12.07 -20.36
N CYS A 248 -4.60 13.28 -20.52
CA CYS A 248 -5.79 13.75 -19.83
C CYS A 248 -6.81 14.27 -20.84
N LEU A 249 -8.09 13.94 -20.64
CA LEU A 249 -9.21 14.55 -21.35
C LEU A 249 -9.62 15.82 -20.59
N ARG A 250 -9.64 16.96 -21.30
CA ARG A 250 -10.10 18.25 -20.75
C ARG A 250 -11.18 18.87 -21.62
N ASP A 251 -12.07 19.59 -20.98
CA ASP A 251 -13.15 20.30 -21.66
C ASP A 251 -12.61 21.43 -22.53
N ASN A 252 -13.13 21.56 -23.75
CA ASN A 252 -12.67 22.52 -24.73
C ASN A 252 -12.85 23.97 -24.27
N ASP A 253 -13.89 24.26 -23.50
CA ASP A 253 -14.16 25.57 -22.94
C ASP A 253 -13.07 26.00 -21.98
N VAL A 254 -12.68 25.10 -21.08
CA VAL A 254 -11.60 25.35 -20.10
C VAL A 254 -10.27 25.56 -20.82
N LEU A 255 -9.96 24.69 -21.79
CA LEU A 255 -8.73 24.80 -22.58
C LEU A 255 -8.66 26.10 -23.36
N SER A 256 -9.76 26.56 -23.94
CA SER A 256 -9.80 27.82 -24.72
C SER A 256 -9.66 29.07 -23.84
N GLN A 257 -10.00 28.97 -22.53
CA GLN A 257 -9.80 30.04 -21.57
C GLN A 257 -8.35 30.06 -21.04
N GLU A 258 -7.82 28.87 -20.71
CA GLU A 258 -6.42 28.76 -20.24
C GLU A 258 -5.39 29.04 -21.35
N TYR A 259 -5.69 28.59 -22.58
CA TYR A 259 -4.80 28.68 -23.73
C TYR A 259 -5.51 29.28 -24.94
N PRO A 260 -5.55 30.64 -25.09
CA PRO A 260 -6.22 31.32 -26.18
C PRO A 260 -5.75 30.92 -27.60
N GLN A 261 -4.50 30.43 -27.72
CA GLN A 261 -3.92 29.94 -28.98
C GLN A 261 -4.60 28.70 -29.52
N LEU A 262 -5.32 27.95 -28.70
CA LEU A 262 -6.06 26.75 -29.11
C LEU A 262 -7.42 27.03 -29.71
N LYS A 263 -7.90 28.29 -29.73
CA LYS A 263 -9.19 28.65 -30.29
C LYS A 263 -9.27 28.27 -31.77
N GLY A 264 -10.21 27.38 -32.09
CA GLY A 264 -10.41 26.87 -33.46
C GLY A 264 -9.56 25.64 -33.83
N LYS A 265 -8.66 25.18 -32.94
CA LYS A 265 -7.83 23.99 -33.13
C LYS A 265 -8.24 22.83 -32.21
N LEU A 266 -9.28 23.03 -31.40
CA LEU A 266 -9.83 22.04 -30.47
C LEU A 266 -10.77 21.05 -31.19
N GLY A 267 -10.95 19.85 -30.58
CA GLY A 267 -11.87 18.82 -31.10
C GLY A 267 -11.19 17.68 -31.87
N GLY A 268 -9.86 17.73 -32.05
CA GLY A 268 -9.08 16.59 -32.53
C GLY A 268 -8.79 15.61 -31.42
N LYS A 269 -8.90 14.31 -31.68
CA LYS A 269 -8.42 13.26 -30.77
C LYS A 269 -7.10 12.73 -31.30
N THR A 270 -6.00 13.19 -30.75
CA THR A 270 -4.65 12.70 -31.10
C THR A 270 -4.53 11.20 -30.81
N ILE A 271 -5.18 10.72 -29.76
CA ILE A 271 -5.21 9.33 -29.31
C ILE A 271 -6.58 9.00 -28.72
N GLU A 272 -7.07 7.80 -29.01
CA GLU A 272 -8.20 7.22 -28.30
C GLU A 272 -7.69 6.57 -27.01
N THR A 273 -8.05 7.11 -25.86
CA THR A 273 -7.76 6.48 -24.57
C THR A 273 -8.78 5.39 -24.27
N SER A 274 -8.30 4.24 -23.79
CA SER A 274 -9.17 3.17 -23.31
C SER A 274 -9.94 3.68 -22.09
N GLN A 275 -11.23 3.39 -22.02
CA GLN A 275 -12.10 3.86 -20.95
C GLN A 275 -12.72 2.67 -20.21
N TYR A 276 -12.95 2.83 -18.92
CA TYR A 276 -13.75 1.89 -18.15
C TYR A 276 -15.20 1.89 -18.66
N ILE A 277 -15.86 0.76 -18.48
CA ILE A 277 -17.30 0.68 -18.69
C ILE A 277 -17.98 1.30 -17.47
N TYR A 278 -18.61 2.44 -17.69
CA TYR A 278 -19.38 3.16 -16.68
C TYR A 278 -20.88 2.85 -16.83
N ASP A 279 -21.61 3.08 -15.75
CA ASP A 279 -23.07 3.00 -15.76
C ASP A 279 -23.67 4.23 -16.48
N ASP A 280 -22.95 5.34 -16.46
CA ASP A 280 -23.31 6.58 -17.16
C ASP A 280 -22.55 6.73 -18.50
N ASN A 281 -23.21 7.27 -19.50
CA ASN A 281 -22.56 7.66 -20.73
C ASN A 281 -21.79 8.96 -20.53
N ILE A 282 -20.46 8.89 -20.68
CA ILE A 282 -19.61 10.09 -20.67
C ILE A 282 -19.55 10.63 -22.09
N ASP A 283 -20.11 11.83 -22.31
CA ASP A 283 -19.92 12.54 -23.56
C ASP A 283 -18.49 13.08 -23.65
N THR A 284 -17.79 12.65 -24.68
CA THR A 284 -16.41 13.08 -24.98
C THR A 284 -16.33 13.99 -26.20
N SER A 285 -17.46 14.40 -26.77
CA SER A 285 -17.52 15.19 -28.03
C SER A 285 -16.92 16.59 -27.87
N GLU A 286 -17.07 17.19 -26.70
CA GLU A 286 -16.56 18.53 -26.37
C GLU A 286 -15.25 18.48 -25.55
N LYS A 287 -14.49 17.40 -25.63
CA LYS A 287 -13.23 17.23 -24.92
C LYS A 287 -12.08 17.04 -25.88
N SER A 288 -10.94 17.62 -25.52
CA SER A 288 -9.68 17.44 -26.23
C SER A 288 -8.67 16.70 -25.36
N VAL A 289 -7.78 16.00 -26.02
CA VAL A 289 -6.70 15.25 -25.38
C VAL A 289 -5.52 16.19 -25.14
N VAL A 290 -5.16 16.36 -23.88
CA VAL A 290 -3.94 17.06 -23.46
C VAL A 290 -2.92 16.00 -23.05
N VAL A 291 -1.71 16.13 -23.55
CA VAL A 291 -0.60 15.22 -23.28
C VAL A 291 0.46 15.94 -22.46
N ASP A 292 0.77 15.39 -21.30
CA ASP A 292 1.90 15.78 -20.47
C ASP A 292 3.05 14.80 -20.80
N TRP A 293 4.07 15.27 -21.48
CA TRP A 293 5.22 14.49 -21.93
C TRP A 293 6.44 14.79 -21.09
N TYR A 294 6.96 13.78 -20.41
CA TYR A 294 8.20 13.81 -19.64
C TYR A 294 9.25 13.00 -20.39
N TYR A 295 10.45 13.55 -20.55
CA TYR A 295 11.56 12.90 -21.27
C TYR A 295 12.90 13.30 -20.71
N LYS A 296 13.88 12.42 -20.85
CA LYS A 296 15.25 12.63 -20.37
C LYS A 296 16.17 12.96 -21.53
N ARG A 297 16.95 14.01 -21.36
CA ARG A 297 18.03 14.37 -22.29
C ARG A 297 19.38 14.43 -21.57
N LEU A 298 20.46 14.16 -22.32
CA LEU A 298 21.81 14.32 -21.85
C LEU A 298 22.30 15.73 -22.19
N VAL A 299 22.52 16.54 -21.16
CA VAL A 299 23.08 17.89 -21.29
C VAL A 299 24.50 17.87 -20.70
N GLY A 300 25.51 17.92 -21.55
CA GLY A 300 26.89 17.66 -21.15
C GLY A 300 27.09 16.24 -20.65
N SER A 301 27.44 16.05 -19.39
CA SER A 301 27.58 14.73 -18.72
C SER A 301 26.41 14.38 -17.80
N ARG A 302 25.39 15.24 -17.69
CA ARG A 302 24.27 15.10 -16.77
C ARG A 302 22.99 14.77 -17.52
N THR A 303 22.23 13.78 -17.02
CA THR A 303 20.89 13.50 -17.52
C THR A 303 19.90 14.46 -16.85
N VAL A 304 19.17 15.19 -17.66
CA VAL A 304 18.21 16.22 -17.25
C VAL A 304 16.80 15.79 -17.63
N LEU A 305 15.82 16.03 -16.76
CA LEU A 305 14.42 15.76 -17.02
C LEU A 305 13.72 17.00 -17.59
N HIS A 306 13.19 16.88 -18.78
CA HIS A 306 12.35 17.89 -19.41
C HIS A 306 10.87 17.52 -19.38
N TYR A 307 10.05 18.54 -19.54
CA TYR A 307 8.59 18.43 -19.56
C TYR A 307 8.02 19.28 -20.69
N CYS A 308 7.13 18.66 -21.47
CA CYS A 308 6.39 19.35 -22.52
C CYS A 308 4.88 19.02 -22.39
N LYS A 309 4.08 20.06 -22.43
CA LYS A 309 2.62 19.93 -22.50
C LYS A 309 2.15 20.34 -23.87
N PHE A 310 1.37 19.49 -24.54
CA PHE A 310 0.84 19.78 -25.87
C PHE A 310 -0.60 19.26 -26.03
N CYS A 311 -1.30 19.84 -27.01
CA CYS A 311 -2.67 19.45 -27.36
C CYS A 311 -2.86 19.61 -28.87
N ASN A 312 -3.29 18.55 -29.55
CA ASN A 312 -3.54 18.55 -30.99
C ASN A 312 -2.39 19.11 -31.86
N GLY A 313 -1.16 18.75 -31.55
CA GLY A 313 0.04 19.21 -32.25
C GLY A 313 0.57 20.59 -31.83
N GLU A 314 -0.13 21.33 -30.96
CA GLU A 314 0.30 22.64 -30.46
C GLU A 314 1.00 22.55 -29.12
N VAL A 315 2.14 23.21 -28.98
CA VAL A 315 2.88 23.32 -27.71
C VAL A 315 2.16 24.29 -26.78
N LEU A 316 1.78 23.83 -25.60
CA LEU A 316 1.21 24.67 -24.56
C LEU A 316 2.29 25.18 -23.60
N PHE A 317 3.24 24.34 -23.29
CA PHE A 317 4.40 24.64 -22.46
C PHE A 317 5.54 23.66 -22.79
N ALA A 318 6.77 24.11 -22.85
CA ALA A 318 7.93 23.25 -22.96
C ALA A 318 9.07 23.81 -22.10
N SER A 319 9.61 22.98 -21.22
CA SER A 319 10.72 23.40 -20.33
C SER A 319 11.99 23.72 -21.10
N GLU A 320 12.23 23.15 -22.28
CA GLU A 320 13.36 23.48 -23.13
C GLU A 320 13.25 24.86 -23.77
N ASN A 321 12.03 25.33 -24.00
CA ASN A 321 11.78 26.63 -24.58
C ASN A 321 11.85 27.77 -23.54
N ASP A 322 11.91 27.42 -22.24
CA ASP A 322 12.00 28.38 -21.15
C ASP A 322 13.45 28.48 -20.65
N PRO A 323 14.10 29.67 -20.75
CA PRO A 323 15.48 29.86 -20.29
C PRO A 323 15.75 29.44 -18.86
N GLN A 324 14.72 29.42 -18.00
CA GLN A 324 14.85 29.00 -16.60
C GLN A 324 15.11 27.50 -16.46
N TYR A 325 14.55 26.68 -17.36
CA TYR A 325 14.58 25.23 -17.27
C TYR A 325 15.43 24.56 -18.36
N ALA A 326 15.91 25.32 -19.34
CA ALA A 326 16.59 24.78 -20.50
C ALA A 326 17.86 23.99 -20.12
N GLU A 327 18.67 24.47 -19.19
CA GLU A 327 19.88 23.80 -18.75
C GLU A 327 19.69 22.90 -17.51
N SER A 328 18.84 23.33 -16.58
CA SER A 328 18.61 22.61 -15.29
C SER A 328 17.58 21.50 -15.39
N GLY A 329 16.68 21.56 -16.37
CA GLY A 329 15.51 20.72 -16.51
C GLY A 329 14.32 21.22 -15.70
N PHE A 330 13.16 20.57 -15.88
CA PHE A 330 11.93 20.93 -15.20
C PHE A 330 11.98 20.60 -13.70
N TYR A 331 12.50 19.43 -13.36
CA TYR A 331 12.79 19.04 -11.98
C TYR A 331 14.28 18.77 -11.80
N ASN A 332 14.91 19.50 -10.87
CA ASN A 332 16.35 19.45 -10.61
C ASN A 332 16.86 18.05 -10.20
N HIS A 333 16.00 17.22 -9.61
CA HIS A 333 16.33 15.85 -9.19
C HIS A 333 16.49 14.88 -10.37
N GLY A 334 16.07 15.23 -11.60
CA GLY A 334 16.24 14.44 -12.82
C GLY A 334 15.45 13.11 -12.86
N LYS A 335 14.56 12.85 -11.90
CA LYS A 335 13.70 11.66 -11.84
C LYS A 335 12.30 11.99 -12.35
N TYR A 336 11.64 11.00 -12.95
CA TYR A 336 10.22 11.11 -13.27
C TYR A 336 9.38 11.22 -12.01
N PRO A 337 8.33 12.06 -12.01
CA PRO A 337 7.48 12.28 -10.83
C PRO A 337 6.42 11.17 -10.64
N PHE A 338 6.70 9.95 -11.08
CA PHE A 338 5.81 8.80 -11.03
C PHE A 338 6.44 7.69 -10.20
N VAL A 339 5.69 7.19 -9.22
CA VAL A 339 6.08 6.10 -8.33
C VAL A 339 5.14 4.93 -8.51
N PHE A 340 5.67 3.75 -8.80
CA PHE A 340 4.91 2.53 -8.95
C PHE A 340 4.96 1.69 -7.68
N ASP A 341 3.81 1.15 -7.33
CA ASP A 341 3.63 0.22 -6.22
C ASP A 341 3.03 -1.07 -6.77
N THR A 342 3.87 -2.10 -6.93
CA THR A 342 3.49 -3.38 -7.56
C THR A 342 3.24 -4.43 -6.50
N LEU A 343 2.16 -5.21 -6.66
CA LEU A 343 1.73 -6.24 -5.72
C LEU A 343 2.52 -7.53 -5.90
N PHE A 344 2.39 -8.14 -7.06
CA PHE A 344 3.12 -9.33 -7.47
C PHE A 344 3.90 -8.99 -8.74
N PRO A 345 5.23 -8.90 -8.67
CA PRO A 345 6.04 -8.49 -9.80
C PRO A 345 6.02 -9.56 -10.91
N GLU A 346 6.18 -9.10 -12.15
CA GLU A 346 6.32 -9.91 -13.34
C GLU A 346 7.65 -9.55 -14.00
N GLU A 347 8.46 -10.56 -14.33
CA GLU A 347 9.78 -10.40 -14.95
C GLU A 347 9.68 -9.65 -16.28
N GLY A 348 10.54 -8.66 -16.47
CA GLY A 348 10.58 -7.85 -17.68
C GLY A 348 9.42 -6.88 -17.84
N SER A 349 8.65 -6.62 -16.80
CA SER A 349 7.52 -5.69 -16.80
C SER A 349 7.54 -4.78 -15.58
N LEU A 350 7.20 -3.50 -15.79
CA LEU A 350 6.98 -2.55 -14.70
C LEU A 350 5.72 -2.87 -13.89
N VAL A 351 4.74 -3.51 -14.54
CA VAL A 351 3.40 -3.78 -13.96
C VAL A 351 3.26 -5.27 -13.72
N GLY A 352 2.97 -5.64 -12.49
CA GLY A 352 2.69 -7.00 -12.10
C GLY A 352 1.21 -7.38 -12.21
N PHE A 353 0.82 -8.42 -11.51
CA PHE A 353 -0.56 -8.93 -11.45
C PHE A 353 -1.16 -8.79 -10.05
N GLY A 354 -2.50 -8.81 -9.97
CA GLY A 354 -3.25 -8.58 -8.75
C GLY A 354 -3.99 -9.82 -8.24
N TYR A 355 -4.69 -9.66 -7.11
CA TYR A 355 -5.51 -10.72 -6.57
C TYR A 355 -6.65 -11.13 -7.50
N LEU A 356 -7.24 -10.16 -8.24
CA LEU A 356 -8.29 -10.50 -9.22
C LEU A 356 -7.76 -11.44 -10.29
N ASP A 357 -6.53 -11.22 -10.77
CA ASP A 357 -5.94 -12.05 -11.82
C ASP A 357 -5.80 -13.51 -11.37
N ILE A 358 -5.46 -13.75 -10.10
CA ILE A 358 -5.30 -15.08 -9.52
C ILE A 358 -6.67 -15.73 -9.24
N MET A 359 -7.64 -14.95 -8.77
CA MET A 359 -8.90 -15.48 -8.23
C MET A 359 -10.04 -15.53 -9.25
N LYS A 360 -9.87 -14.98 -10.45
CA LYS A 360 -10.88 -15.01 -11.52
C LYS A 360 -11.34 -16.43 -11.87
N ASP A 361 -10.39 -17.35 -12.08
CA ASP A 361 -10.71 -18.71 -12.53
C ASP A 361 -11.50 -19.51 -11.47
N PRO A 362 -11.09 -19.55 -10.20
CA PRO A 362 -11.92 -20.15 -9.14
C PRO A 362 -13.32 -19.52 -9.05
N GLN A 363 -13.40 -18.19 -9.10
CA GLN A 363 -14.69 -17.48 -9.06
C GLN A 363 -15.58 -17.82 -10.27
N MET A 364 -15.01 -17.84 -11.47
CA MET A 364 -15.72 -18.23 -12.68
C MET A 364 -16.29 -19.64 -12.59
N GLN A 365 -15.54 -20.57 -11.99
CA GLN A 365 -16.02 -21.95 -11.78
C GLN A 365 -17.17 -22.00 -10.78
N ILE A 366 -17.10 -21.25 -9.68
CA ILE A 366 -18.17 -21.14 -8.69
C ILE A 366 -19.44 -20.61 -9.37
N ASP A 367 -19.37 -19.53 -10.14
CA ASP A 367 -20.51 -18.94 -10.83
C ASP A 367 -21.13 -19.90 -11.87
N LYS A 368 -20.30 -20.70 -12.57
CA LYS A 368 -20.77 -21.75 -13.48
C LYS A 368 -21.46 -22.91 -12.76
N TYR A 369 -20.95 -23.33 -11.58
CA TYR A 369 -21.64 -24.32 -10.75
C TYR A 369 -22.98 -23.79 -10.26
N ASP A 370 -23.03 -22.55 -9.79
CA ASP A 370 -24.27 -21.91 -9.35
C ASP A 370 -25.27 -21.80 -10.52
N GLN A 371 -24.81 -21.51 -11.74
CA GLN A 371 -25.65 -21.54 -12.95
C GLN A 371 -26.21 -22.93 -13.21
N ALA A 372 -25.38 -23.97 -13.13
CA ALA A 372 -25.80 -25.35 -13.34
C ALA A 372 -26.85 -25.81 -12.30
N PHE A 373 -26.66 -25.39 -11.03
CA PHE A 373 -27.66 -25.63 -9.97
C PHE A 373 -28.97 -24.93 -10.27
N MET A 374 -28.95 -23.66 -10.66
CA MET A 374 -30.14 -22.91 -10.99
C MET A 374 -30.88 -23.53 -12.21
N GLN A 375 -30.12 -23.90 -13.25
CA GLN A 375 -30.67 -24.57 -14.43
C GLN A 375 -31.30 -25.89 -14.06
N SER A 376 -30.63 -26.71 -13.25
CA SER A 376 -31.17 -27.99 -12.77
C SER A 376 -32.44 -27.81 -11.92
N ALA A 377 -32.45 -26.83 -11.01
CA ALA A 377 -33.60 -26.51 -10.19
C ALA A 377 -34.81 -26.03 -11.04
N VAL A 378 -34.55 -25.15 -12.01
CA VAL A 378 -35.60 -24.67 -12.94
C VAL A 378 -36.10 -25.79 -13.82
N ALA A 379 -35.21 -26.65 -14.30
CA ALA A 379 -35.60 -27.80 -15.13
C ALA A 379 -36.44 -28.85 -14.33
N ALA A 380 -36.02 -29.12 -13.07
CA ALA A 380 -36.74 -30.02 -12.17
C ALA A 380 -38.11 -29.47 -11.73
N SER A 381 -38.23 -28.13 -11.61
CA SER A 381 -39.52 -27.49 -11.27
C SER A 381 -40.52 -27.47 -12.41
N ARG A 382 -40.05 -27.57 -13.65
CA ARG A 382 -40.92 -27.61 -14.84
C ARG A 382 -41.17 -29.04 -15.23
N ARG A 383 -42.36 -29.53 -14.94
CA ARG A 383 -42.79 -30.86 -15.42
C ARG A 383 -42.81 -30.87 -16.94
N ARG A 384 -42.14 -31.83 -17.53
CA ARG A 384 -42.11 -32.07 -18.99
C ARG A 384 -42.68 -33.44 -19.28
N PHE A 385 -43.42 -33.54 -20.38
CA PHE A 385 -44.09 -34.76 -20.73
C PHE A 385 -43.81 -35.14 -22.19
N PHE A 386 -43.62 -36.43 -22.42
CA PHE A 386 -43.72 -36.98 -23.76
C PHE A 386 -45.20 -37.20 -24.05
N ILE A 387 -45.69 -36.63 -25.13
CA ILE A 387 -47.04 -36.80 -25.61
C ILE A 387 -46.99 -37.62 -26.89
N ASN A 388 -47.66 -38.77 -26.92
CA ASN A 388 -47.77 -39.60 -28.12
C ASN A 388 -48.92 -39.10 -29.00
N ALA A 389 -48.58 -38.35 -30.06
CA ALA A 389 -49.55 -37.76 -30.98
C ALA A 389 -50.43 -38.80 -31.73
N ALA A 390 -50.00 -40.06 -31.74
CA ALA A 390 -50.80 -41.16 -32.36
C ALA A 390 -51.89 -41.70 -31.46
N SER A 391 -51.82 -41.48 -30.14
CA SER A 391 -52.82 -42.03 -29.17
C SER A 391 -53.98 -41.08 -28.88
N GLY A 392 -53.97 -39.84 -29.34
CA GLY A 392 -55.03 -38.85 -29.15
C GLY A 392 -54.45 -37.42 -29.08
N LYS A 393 -55.28 -36.43 -29.43
CA LYS A 393 -54.88 -35.04 -29.28
C LYS A 393 -55.29 -34.52 -27.91
N ILE A 394 -54.30 -34.18 -27.08
CA ILE A 394 -54.47 -33.56 -25.78
C ILE A 394 -54.50 -32.04 -26.00
N ASN A 395 -55.41 -31.33 -25.33
CA ASN A 395 -55.41 -29.88 -25.33
C ASN A 395 -54.29 -29.36 -24.41
N GLU A 396 -53.15 -29.04 -25.01
CA GLU A 396 -51.92 -28.59 -24.29
C GLU A 396 -52.17 -27.31 -23.46
N LYS A 397 -53.06 -26.42 -23.90
CA LYS A 397 -53.40 -25.19 -23.18
C LYS A 397 -54.14 -25.48 -21.87
N GLU A 398 -55.13 -26.38 -21.93
CA GLU A 398 -55.87 -26.80 -20.74
C GLU A 398 -55.01 -27.64 -19.79
N PHE A 399 -54.10 -28.46 -20.36
CA PHE A 399 -53.18 -29.28 -19.56
C PHE A 399 -52.17 -28.42 -18.77
N LEU A 400 -51.77 -27.29 -19.33
CA LEU A 400 -50.85 -26.35 -18.67
C LEU A 400 -51.54 -25.37 -17.71
N ASP A 401 -52.87 -25.21 -17.82
CA ASP A 401 -53.67 -24.35 -16.97
C ASP A 401 -54.11 -25.12 -15.70
N VAL A 402 -53.31 -24.94 -14.63
CA VAL A 402 -53.51 -25.55 -13.31
C VAL A 402 -54.83 -25.09 -12.66
N SER A 403 -55.40 -23.97 -13.11
CA SER A 403 -56.67 -23.44 -12.58
C SER A 403 -57.90 -24.16 -13.14
N ASN A 404 -57.76 -24.88 -14.26
CA ASN A 404 -58.83 -25.63 -14.88
C ASN A 404 -58.77 -27.13 -14.46
N PRO A 405 -59.76 -27.66 -13.74
CA PRO A 405 -59.73 -29.04 -13.29
C PRO A 405 -60.00 -30.06 -14.42
N PHE A 406 -60.39 -29.63 -15.61
CA PHE A 406 -60.72 -30.48 -16.73
C PHE A 406 -59.81 -30.29 -17.92
N VAL A 407 -59.26 -31.39 -18.46
CA VAL A 407 -58.45 -31.40 -19.67
C VAL A 407 -59.15 -32.23 -20.72
N HIS A 408 -59.51 -31.61 -21.86
CA HIS A 408 -60.19 -32.29 -22.94
C HIS A 408 -59.19 -33.04 -23.84
N VAL A 409 -59.58 -34.28 -24.19
CA VAL A 409 -58.75 -35.16 -25.03
C VAL A 409 -59.57 -35.69 -26.16
N ASP A 410 -59.08 -35.51 -27.38
CA ASP A 410 -59.73 -36.13 -28.58
C ASP A 410 -59.10 -37.52 -28.82
N GLY A 411 -59.81 -38.58 -28.49
CA GLY A 411 -59.37 -39.96 -28.71
C GLY A 411 -59.30 -40.81 -27.42
N ARG A 412 -58.63 -41.96 -27.51
CA ARG A 412 -58.50 -42.88 -26.37
C ARG A 412 -57.20 -42.60 -25.65
N LEU A 413 -57.26 -42.32 -24.33
CA LEU A 413 -56.14 -42.30 -23.46
C LEU A 413 -55.65 -43.72 -23.17
N GLY A 414 -54.40 -44.04 -23.61
CA GLY A 414 -53.68 -45.23 -23.21
C GLY A 414 -52.60 -44.89 -22.15
N GLU A 415 -52.13 -45.91 -21.42
CA GLU A 415 -51.07 -45.72 -20.43
C GLU A 415 -49.80 -45.07 -21.02
N ASP A 416 -49.55 -45.27 -22.31
CA ASP A 416 -48.40 -44.69 -23.03
C ASP A 416 -48.69 -43.32 -23.68
N SER A 417 -49.89 -42.74 -23.45
CA SER A 417 -50.27 -41.46 -24.10
C SER A 417 -49.48 -40.27 -23.57
N ILE A 418 -49.14 -40.27 -22.26
CA ILE A 418 -48.37 -39.25 -21.57
C ILE A 418 -47.34 -39.94 -20.68
N LYS A 419 -46.07 -39.62 -20.87
CA LYS A 419 -44.99 -40.09 -19.99
C LYS A 419 -44.23 -38.87 -19.45
N GLU A 420 -44.17 -38.77 -18.13
CA GLU A 420 -43.43 -37.72 -17.47
C GLU A 420 -41.90 -37.92 -17.68
N ILE A 421 -41.24 -36.86 -18.06
CA ILE A 421 -39.78 -36.85 -18.15
C ILE A 421 -39.25 -36.52 -16.76
N THR A 422 -38.81 -37.53 -16.03
CA THR A 422 -38.17 -37.36 -14.73
C THR A 422 -36.72 -36.85 -14.95
N MET A 423 -36.45 -35.63 -14.53
CA MET A 423 -35.11 -35.13 -14.51
C MET A 423 -34.43 -35.53 -13.20
N THR A 424 -33.30 -36.18 -13.30
CA THR A 424 -32.48 -36.50 -12.13
C THR A 424 -31.82 -35.21 -11.65
N PRO A 425 -31.97 -34.82 -10.37
CA PRO A 425 -31.27 -33.65 -9.83
C PRO A 425 -29.77 -33.86 -9.88
N LEU A 426 -29.01 -32.75 -9.89
CA LEU A 426 -27.55 -32.79 -9.85
C LEU A 426 -27.08 -33.57 -8.61
N ASN A 427 -26.05 -34.38 -8.80
CA ASN A 427 -25.49 -35.21 -7.73
C ASN A 427 -24.72 -34.32 -6.72
N ASP A 428 -24.63 -34.74 -5.47
CA ASP A 428 -23.89 -34.08 -4.36
C ASP A 428 -22.43 -33.82 -4.67
N ILE A 429 -21.84 -34.52 -5.63
CA ILE A 429 -20.47 -34.28 -6.11
C ILE A 429 -20.26 -32.83 -6.60
N TYR A 430 -21.28 -32.24 -7.22
CA TYR A 430 -21.19 -30.85 -7.70
C TYR A 430 -21.20 -29.86 -6.53
N VAL A 431 -21.92 -30.16 -5.46
CA VAL A 431 -21.91 -29.37 -4.22
C VAL A 431 -20.52 -29.41 -3.58
N ALA A 432 -19.92 -30.61 -3.53
CA ALA A 432 -18.57 -30.80 -3.00
C ALA A 432 -17.52 -30.04 -3.85
N LEU A 433 -17.62 -30.11 -5.18
CA LEU A 433 -16.73 -29.36 -6.09
C LEU A 433 -16.84 -27.85 -5.90
N ARG A 434 -18.07 -27.34 -5.77
CA ARG A 434 -18.30 -25.91 -5.48
C ARG A 434 -17.67 -25.50 -4.15
N THR A 435 -17.90 -26.30 -3.10
CA THR A 435 -17.32 -26.03 -1.77
C THR A 435 -15.80 -26.04 -1.81
N ASN A 436 -15.20 -27.03 -2.48
CA ASN A 436 -13.74 -27.09 -2.66
C ASN A 436 -13.20 -25.85 -3.39
N LYS A 437 -13.93 -25.31 -4.38
CA LYS A 437 -13.52 -24.08 -5.07
C LYS A 437 -13.64 -22.83 -4.20
N ILE A 438 -14.61 -22.77 -3.32
CA ILE A 438 -14.73 -21.70 -2.32
C ILE A 438 -13.55 -21.78 -1.33
N ASP A 439 -13.22 -22.98 -0.88
CA ASP A 439 -12.10 -23.19 0.05
C ASP A 439 -10.76 -22.87 -0.63
N GLU A 440 -10.56 -23.27 -1.88
CA GLU A 440 -9.39 -22.89 -2.70
C GLU A 440 -9.26 -21.36 -2.81
N LEU A 441 -10.36 -20.66 -3.08
CA LEU A 441 -10.36 -19.20 -3.16
C LEU A 441 -10.02 -18.55 -1.82
N LYS A 442 -10.54 -19.05 -0.71
CA LYS A 442 -10.21 -18.59 0.64
C LYS A 442 -8.74 -18.83 0.99
N GLU A 443 -8.21 -20.01 0.67
CA GLU A 443 -6.79 -20.36 0.91
C GLU A 443 -5.86 -19.48 0.06
N THR A 444 -6.16 -19.31 -1.22
CA THR A 444 -5.36 -18.49 -2.14
C THR A 444 -5.35 -17.02 -1.72
N SER A 445 -6.48 -16.50 -1.25
CA SER A 445 -6.55 -15.11 -0.76
C SER A 445 -5.92 -14.93 0.62
N GLY A 446 -5.64 -16.01 1.35
CA GLY A 446 -5.21 -15.97 2.76
C GLY A 446 -6.29 -15.49 3.74
N ASN A 447 -7.55 -15.42 3.29
CA ASN A 447 -8.71 -15.05 4.12
C ASN A 447 -9.27 -16.28 4.82
N ARG A 448 -8.61 -16.70 5.89
CA ARG A 448 -9.08 -17.81 6.72
C ARG A 448 -10.14 -17.34 7.72
N ASP A 449 -11.00 -18.25 8.15
CA ASP A 449 -12.12 -17.97 9.05
C ASP A 449 -11.68 -17.31 10.37
N PHE A 450 -10.48 -17.60 10.86
CA PHE A 450 -9.93 -16.97 12.07
C PHE A 450 -9.51 -15.49 11.85
N SER A 451 -9.11 -15.09 10.64
CA SER A 451 -8.83 -13.68 10.33
C SER A 451 -10.10 -12.83 10.31
N GLN A 452 -11.27 -13.46 10.15
CA GLN A 452 -12.59 -12.83 10.23
C GLN A 452 -13.22 -12.90 11.63
N GLY A 453 -12.46 -13.31 12.65
CA GLY A 453 -12.92 -13.39 14.03
C GLY A 453 -13.73 -14.66 14.38
N SER A 454 -13.81 -15.65 13.46
CA SER A 454 -14.42 -16.92 13.76
C SER A 454 -13.39 -17.83 14.45
N THR A 455 -13.60 -18.12 15.72
CA THR A 455 -12.74 -19.03 16.49
C THR A 455 -13.19 -20.46 16.31
N THR A 456 -12.28 -21.33 15.85
CA THR A 456 -12.52 -22.78 15.89
C THR A 456 -12.70 -23.19 17.35
N SER A 457 -13.73 -23.98 17.64
CA SER A 457 -14.11 -24.41 18.99
C SER A 457 -12.90 -24.97 19.75
N GLY A 458 -12.49 -24.29 20.84
CA GLY A 458 -11.43 -24.74 21.74
C GLY A 458 -10.29 -23.75 21.98
N VAL A 459 -10.15 -22.68 21.21
CA VAL A 459 -9.11 -21.66 21.44
C VAL A 459 -9.72 -20.46 22.15
N THR A 460 -9.53 -20.40 23.48
CA THR A 460 -10.07 -19.33 24.33
C THR A 460 -8.99 -18.39 24.87
N ALA A 461 -7.70 -18.75 24.76
CA ALA A 461 -6.61 -17.92 25.24
C ALA A 461 -6.35 -16.74 24.26
N ALA A 462 -6.39 -15.52 24.75
CA ALA A 462 -6.15 -14.30 23.95
C ALA A 462 -4.78 -14.33 23.25
N SER A 463 -3.75 -14.87 23.88
CA SER A 463 -2.41 -15.04 23.31
C SER A 463 -2.37 -16.01 22.13
N ALA A 464 -3.18 -17.08 22.17
CA ALA A 464 -3.26 -18.05 21.07
C ALA A 464 -4.04 -17.47 19.87
N ILE A 465 -5.08 -16.69 20.12
CA ILE A 465 -5.81 -15.95 19.07
C ILE A 465 -4.89 -14.93 18.42
N ALA A 466 -4.12 -14.17 19.19
CA ALA A 466 -3.16 -13.20 18.67
C ALA A 466 -2.08 -13.88 17.80
N ALA A 467 -1.55 -15.04 18.24
CA ALA A 467 -0.57 -15.80 17.46
C ALA A 467 -1.16 -16.34 16.13
N LEU A 468 -2.42 -16.76 16.13
CA LEU A 468 -3.10 -17.18 14.91
C LEU A 468 -3.35 -16.01 13.95
N GLN A 469 -3.76 -14.84 14.47
CA GLN A 469 -3.91 -13.62 13.68
C GLN A 469 -2.57 -13.17 13.10
N GLU A 470 -1.50 -13.23 13.89
CA GLU A 470 -0.15 -12.93 13.41
C GLU A 470 0.30 -13.88 12.29
N ALA A 471 0.04 -15.17 12.43
CA ALA A 471 0.34 -16.17 11.40
C ALA A 471 -0.46 -15.92 10.11
N GLY A 472 -1.72 -15.51 10.22
CA GLY A 472 -2.59 -15.19 9.08
C GLY A 472 -2.20 -13.91 8.34
N SER A 473 -1.55 -12.96 9.03
CA SER A 473 -1.15 -11.68 8.44
C SER A 473 0.17 -11.73 7.65
N LYS A 474 0.85 -12.88 7.54
CA LYS A 474 2.15 -12.99 6.85
C LYS A 474 2.09 -12.54 5.39
N LEU A 475 1.06 -12.98 4.66
CA LEU A 475 0.89 -12.61 3.26
C LEU A 475 0.58 -11.11 3.07
N SER A 476 -0.19 -10.52 4.00
CA SER A 476 -0.48 -9.09 4.00
C SER A 476 0.76 -8.25 4.34
N ARG A 477 1.67 -8.78 5.18
CA ARG A 477 2.87 -8.07 5.64
C ARG A 477 3.86 -7.78 4.52
N ASP A 478 4.10 -8.74 3.63
CA ASP A 478 4.99 -8.57 2.48
C ASP A 478 4.48 -7.48 1.53
N MET A 479 3.18 -7.52 1.22
CA MET A 479 2.53 -6.51 0.38
C MET A 479 2.57 -5.10 0.98
N ILE A 480 2.45 -5.02 2.32
CA ILE A 480 2.52 -3.75 3.04
C ILE A 480 3.94 -3.21 3.01
N GLN A 481 4.95 -4.06 3.15
CA GLN A 481 6.35 -3.66 3.07
C GLN A 481 6.69 -3.07 1.70
N THR A 482 6.28 -3.71 0.61
CA THR A 482 6.44 -3.16 -0.75
C THR A 482 5.79 -1.78 -0.92
N SER A 483 4.62 -1.57 -0.29
CA SER A 483 3.98 -0.25 -0.29
C SER A 483 4.73 0.78 0.55
N TYR A 484 5.48 0.37 1.57
CA TYR A 484 6.33 1.30 2.32
C TYR A 484 7.52 1.76 1.50
N ASP A 485 8.12 0.86 0.72
CA ASP A 485 9.22 1.21 -0.17
C ASP A 485 8.76 2.23 -1.23
N SER A 486 7.56 2.04 -1.81
CA SER A 486 6.99 3.04 -2.73
C SER A 486 6.65 4.37 -2.03
N TYR A 487 6.20 4.32 -0.77
CA TYR A 487 5.94 5.53 0.01
C TYR A 487 7.23 6.30 0.34
N GLU A 488 8.33 5.60 0.57
CA GLU A 488 9.66 6.21 0.73
C GLU A 488 10.06 7.00 -0.53
N GLU A 489 9.83 6.44 -1.72
CA GLU A 489 10.07 7.15 -2.98
C GLU A 489 9.19 8.40 -3.14
N VAL A 490 7.91 8.33 -2.75
CA VAL A 490 7.00 9.49 -2.76
C VAL A 490 7.54 10.61 -1.87
N LEU A 491 7.98 10.26 -0.65
CA LEU A 491 8.55 11.24 0.28
C LEU A 491 9.88 11.81 -0.21
N TYR A 492 10.71 10.98 -0.83
CA TYR A 492 11.94 11.47 -1.47
C TYR A 492 11.63 12.53 -2.52
N LEU A 493 10.67 12.28 -3.40
CA LEU A 493 10.24 13.26 -4.40
C LEU A 493 9.66 14.54 -3.75
N CYS A 494 8.93 14.39 -2.63
CA CYS A 494 8.45 15.55 -1.87
C CYS A 494 9.61 16.41 -1.32
N ILE A 495 10.65 15.78 -0.77
CA ILE A 495 11.83 16.50 -0.26
C ILE A 495 12.52 17.24 -1.40
N GLU A 496 12.68 16.62 -2.57
CA GLU A 496 13.29 17.26 -3.72
C GLU A 496 12.45 18.44 -4.26
N LEU A 497 11.13 18.33 -4.27
CA LEU A 497 10.24 19.46 -4.61
C LEU A 497 10.31 20.58 -3.57
N ILE A 498 10.41 20.26 -2.28
CA ILE A 498 10.64 21.24 -1.23
C ILE A 498 11.96 21.97 -1.48
N ARG A 499 13.02 21.21 -1.79
CA ARG A 499 14.35 21.78 -2.11
C ARG A 499 14.29 22.77 -3.27
N GLN A 500 13.56 22.45 -4.32
CA GLN A 500 13.50 23.26 -5.53
C GLN A 500 12.57 24.49 -5.40
N PHE A 501 11.40 24.34 -4.77
CA PHE A 501 10.29 25.31 -4.90
C PHE A 501 9.88 26.02 -3.61
N TYR A 502 10.41 25.64 -2.42
CA TYR A 502 10.05 26.31 -1.16
C TYR A 502 10.98 27.50 -0.88
N ASP A 503 11.11 28.39 -1.84
CA ASP A 503 11.96 29.59 -1.80
C ASP A 503 11.42 30.68 -0.85
N ALA A 504 10.11 30.72 -0.63
CA ALA A 504 9.45 31.64 0.28
C ALA A 504 9.15 30.97 1.62
N PRO A 505 9.31 31.69 2.77
CA PRO A 505 8.98 31.14 4.08
C PRO A 505 7.51 30.76 4.18
N ARG A 506 7.24 29.55 4.65
CA ARG A 506 5.91 28.98 4.85
C ARG A 506 5.71 28.63 6.30
N SER A 507 4.52 28.87 6.83
CA SER A 507 4.19 28.53 8.22
C SER A 507 3.46 27.20 8.26
N PHE A 508 4.00 26.26 9.02
CA PHE A 508 3.40 24.95 9.28
C PHE A 508 2.97 24.88 10.73
N ARG A 509 1.75 24.36 10.95
CA ARG A 509 1.27 24.02 12.28
C ARG A 509 1.66 22.56 12.56
N ILE A 510 2.60 22.37 13.45
CA ILE A 510 3.08 21.06 13.87
C ILE A 510 2.57 20.72 15.27
N THR A 511 2.54 19.44 15.59
CA THR A 511 2.33 18.97 16.95
C THR A 511 3.69 18.72 17.57
N GLY A 512 4.14 19.61 18.47
CA GLY A 512 5.42 19.48 19.15
C GLY A 512 5.51 18.20 20.00
N LYS A 513 6.72 17.88 20.46
CA LYS A 513 7.01 16.67 21.26
C LYS A 513 6.17 16.56 22.55
N SER A 514 5.69 17.70 23.07
CA SER A 514 4.81 17.79 24.25
C SER A 514 3.31 17.79 23.92
N GLY A 515 2.93 17.57 22.66
CA GLY A 515 1.54 17.62 22.22
C GLY A 515 0.97 19.03 22.07
N GLU A 516 1.82 20.06 22.17
CA GLU A 516 1.42 21.46 21.93
C GLU A 516 1.43 21.75 20.45
N GLN A 517 0.52 22.63 20.03
CA GLN A 517 0.53 23.15 18.67
C GLN A 517 1.59 24.24 18.57
N GLU A 518 2.60 24.00 17.76
CA GLU A 518 3.65 24.94 17.45
C GLU A 518 3.54 25.39 15.99
N PHE A 519 3.98 26.62 15.72
CA PHE A 519 4.04 27.16 14.37
C PHE A 519 5.50 27.31 13.97
N VAL A 520 5.90 26.51 12.99
CA VAL A 520 7.27 26.57 12.44
C VAL A 520 7.24 27.27 11.09
N SER A 521 8.09 28.27 10.93
CA SER A 521 8.34 28.86 9.62
C SER A 521 9.49 28.12 8.95
N TYR A 522 9.26 27.65 7.75
CA TYR A 522 10.21 26.83 7.00
C TYR A 522 10.45 27.41 5.59
N ASP A 523 11.70 27.37 5.16
CA ASP A 523 12.13 27.62 3.80
C ASP A 523 13.19 26.58 3.38
N ASN A 524 13.55 26.54 2.10
CA ASN A 524 14.46 25.53 1.56
C ASN A 524 15.94 25.84 1.73
N ARG A 525 16.32 26.98 2.38
CA ARG A 525 17.73 27.41 2.46
C ARG A 525 18.63 26.40 3.14
N ALA A 526 18.10 25.72 4.17
CA ALA A 526 18.86 24.75 4.95
C ALA A 526 19.12 23.41 4.20
N ILE A 527 18.42 23.15 3.10
CA ILE A 527 18.54 21.92 2.31
C ILE A 527 19.04 22.15 0.89
N GLN A 528 19.31 23.40 0.52
CA GLN A 528 19.96 23.73 -0.76
C GLN A 528 21.44 23.35 -0.74
N PRO A 529 22.06 23.17 -1.93
CA PRO A 529 23.50 22.97 -2.02
C PRO A 529 24.27 24.14 -1.33
N GLU A 530 25.23 23.78 -0.47
CA GLU A 530 26.07 24.77 0.18
C GLU A 530 26.88 25.53 -0.88
N GLY A 531 26.94 26.88 -0.76
CA GLY A 531 27.79 27.73 -1.59
C GLY A 531 29.27 27.49 -1.32
N GLU A 532 30.15 28.31 -1.92
CA GLU A 532 31.61 28.24 -1.73
C GLU A 532 31.96 28.28 -0.23
N ARG A 533 32.30 27.12 0.33
CA ARG A 533 32.72 26.95 1.73
C ARG A 533 33.91 26.01 1.78
N THR A 534 34.97 26.46 2.42
CA THR A 534 36.17 25.66 2.67
C THR A 534 36.23 25.32 4.15
N GLU A 535 36.07 24.05 4.54
CA GLU A 535 36.26 23.56 5.89
C GLU A 535 37.51 22.66 5.96
N PHE A 536 38.40 22.93 6.91
CA PHE A 536 39.66 22.17 7.09
C PHE A 536 40.53 22.03 5.83
N GLY A 537 40.46 22.99 4.91
CA GLY A 537 41.23 22.97 3.65
C GLY A 537 40.61 22.05 2.56
N ILE A 538 39.41 21.54 2.78
CA ILE A 538 38.63 20.80 1.80
C ILE A 538 37.57 21.76 1.24
N ASP A 539 37.46 21.79 -0.08
CA ASP A 539 36.42 22.54 -0.76
C ASP A 539 35.07 21.79 -0.58
N MET A 540 34.18 22.38 0.19
CA MET A 540 32.83 21.86 0.44
C MET A 540 31.79 22.52 -0.46
N SER A 541 32.20 23.28 -1.45
CA SER A 541 31.30 23.93 -2.41
C SER A 541 30.49 22.90 -3.18
N GLY A 542 29.19 23.13 -3.25
CA GLY A 542 28.24 22.21 -3.92
C GLY A 542 27.84 20.98 -3.13
N ARG A 543 28.24 20.86 -1.84
CA ARG A 543 27.71 19.82 -0.96
C ARG A 543 26.21 19.99 -0.82
N MET A 544 25.46 18.90 -1.08
CA MET A 544 24.00 18.85 -0.96
C MET A 544 23.63 17.94 0.20
N PRO A 545 22.83 18.41 1.18
CA PRO A 545 22.32 17.58 2.25
C PRO A 545 21.54 16.39 1.70
N ILE A 546 21.87 15.16 2.14
CA ILE A 546 21.23 13.93 1.74
C ILE A 546 20.54 13.32 2.96
N PHE A 547 19.29 12.90 2.78
CA PHE A 547 18.49 12.32 3.84
C PHE A 547 18.12 10.88 3.53
N ASP A 548 18.08 10.06 4.58
CA ASP A 548 17.51 8.73 4.54
C ASP A 548 16.08 8.79 5.13
N ILE A 549 15.15 8.09 4.50
CA ILE A 549 13.77 8.07 4.94
C ILE A 549 13.51 6.70 5.58
N LYS A 550 12.91 6.69 6.76
CA LYS A 550 12.53 5.46 7.44
C LYS A 550 11.02 5.40 7.63
N VAL A 551 10.40 4.49 6.93
CA VAL A 551 8.96 4.27 7.01
C VAL A 551 8.64 3.19 8.05
N ARG A 552 7.60 3.46 8.85
CA ARG A 552 7.08 2.54 9.86
C ARG A 552 5.55 2.50 9.78
N ALA A 553 4.94 1.41 10.22
CA ALA A 553 3.51 1.35 10.40
C ALA A 553 3.06 2.30 11.51
N GLN A 554 2.12 3.17 11.22
CA GLN A 554 1.35 3.85 12.25
C GLN A 554 0.29 2.86 12.75
N ARG A 555 0.63 2.08 13.78
CA ARG A 555 -0.26 1.04 14.30
C ARG A 555 -1.47 1.67 14.97
N ASN A 556 -2.59 1.67 14.27
CA ASN A 556 -3.89 2.09 14.80
C ASN A 556 -4.76 0.92 15.29
N ASN A 557 -4.19 -0.27 15.41
CA ASN A 557 -4.93 -1.45 15.81
C ASN A 557 -5.28 -1.38 17.32
N PRO A 558 -6.59 -1.38 17.70
CA PRO A 558 -7.01 -1.35 19.10
C PRO A 558 -6.43 -2.49 19.95
N PHE A 559 -6.23 -3.67 19.37
CA PHE A 559 -5.61 -4.82 20.07
C PHE A 559 -4.13 -4.61 20.35
N SER A 560 -3.39 -3.97 19.45
CA SER A 560 -2.00 -3.60 19.68
C SER A 560 -1.89 -2.59 20.82
N ARG A 561 -2.80 -1.61 20.89
CA ARG A 561 -2.88 -0.63 21.98
C ARG A 561 -3.12 -1.30 23.33
N LEU A 562 -4.09 -2.23 23.39
CA LEU A 562 -4.36 -3.00 24.61
C LEU A 562 -3.14 -3.81 25.05
N SER A 563 -2.49 -4.52 24.14
CA SER A 563 -1.30 -5.33 24.45
C SER A 563 -0.11 -4.47 24.93
N HIS A 564 0.12 -3.31 24.30
CA HIS A 564 1.14 -2.36 24.75
C HIS A 564 0.83 -1.78 26.13
N ASN A 565 -0.42 -1.44 26.38
CA ASN A 565 -0.86 -0.93 27.69
C ASN A 565 -0.76 -2.00 28.77
N GLU A 566 -1.12 -3.25 28.47
CA GLU A 566 -0.92 -4.38 29.40
C GLU A 566 0.56 -4.61 29.69
N LEU A 567 1.42 -4.56 28.68
CA LEU A 567 2.87 -4.72 28.86
C LEU A 567 3.45 -3.60 29.71
N ALA A 568 3.07 -2.34 29.46
CA ALA A 568 3.49 -1.20 30.28
C ALA A 568 3.03 -1.33 31.74
N LEU A 569 1.79 -1.78 31.96
CA LEU A 569 1.26 -2.06 33.30
C LEU A 569 2.00 -3.24 33.98
N GLN A 570 2.37 -4.28 33.22
CA GLN A 570 3.18 -5.38 33.75
C GLN A 570 4.56 -4.91 34.17
N PHE A 571 5.23 -4.06 33.39
CA PHE A 571 6.51 -3.46 33.77
C PHE A 571 6.38 -2.56 34.99
N TYR A 572 5.33 -1.76 35.08
CA TYR A 572 5.02 -0.94 36.24
C TYR A 572 4.83 -1.82 37.50
N ASN A 573 4.00 -2.85 37.41
CA ASN A 573 3.72 -3.78 38.54
C ASN A 573 4.94 -4.65 38.91
N SER A 574 5.84 -4.91 37.96
CA SER A 574 7.11 -5.63 38.20
C SER A 574 8.20 -4.75 38.81
N GLY A 575 7.92 -3.47 39.06
CA GLY A 575 8.85 -2.54 39.70
C GLY A 575 9.95 -2.00 38.77
N PHE A 576 9.80 -2.14 37.44
CA PHE A 576 10.75 -1.55 36.51
C PHE A 576 10.71 -0.02 36.51
N PHE A 577 9.58 0.56 36.90
CA PHE A 577 9.39 2.01 36.98
C PHE A 577 9.12 2.39 38.45
N ASN A 578 9.94 3.29 38.98
CA ASN A 578 9.69 3.85 40.29
C ASN A 578 8.73 5.05 40.18
N PRO A 579 7.53 5.02 40.79
CA PRO A 579 6.56 6.10 40.74
C PRO A 579 7.05 7.41 41.40
N GLU A 580 8.09 7.33 42.26
CA GLU A 580 8.71 8.50 42.87
C GLU A 580 9.68 9.24 41.91
N MET A 581 10.08 8.62 40.80
CA MET A 581 10.96 9.21 39.78
C MET A 581 10.14 9.65 38.57
N THR A 582 10.07 10.94 38.37
CA THR A 582 9.28 11.56 37.28
C THR A 582 9.67 11.04 35.91
N ASP A 583 10.99 10.89 35.63
CA ASP A 583 11.49 10.41 34.34
C ASP A 583 11.06 8.98 34.05
N GLN A 584 11.05 8.11 35.06
CA GLN A 584 10.62 6.72 34.89
C GLN A 584 9.09 6.62 34.74
N ALA A 585 8.34 7.46 35.43
CA ALA A 585 6.88 7.54 35.27
C ALA A 585 6.52 8.04 33.86
N LEU A 586 7.25 9.03 33.34
CA LEU A 586 7.09 9.51 31.98
C LEU A 586 7.45 8.43 30.95
N ALA A 587 8.54 7.70 31.15
CA ALA A 587 8.92 6.58 30.26
C ALA A 587 7.86 5.46 30.24
N CYS A 588 7.24 5.15 31.38
CA CYS A 588 6.12 4.20 31.44
C CYS A 588 4.90 4.69 30.65
N ILE A 589 4.53 5.95 30.81
CA ILE A 589 3.40 6.54 30.10
C ILE A 589 3.69 6.67 28.60
N ASP A 590 4.96 6.88 28.24
CA ASP A 590 5.38 6.93 26.84
C ASP A 590 5.20 5.57 26.12
N MET A 591 5.30 4.48 26.84
CA MET A 591 5.00 3.15 26.34
C MET A 591 3.49 2.88 26.19
N MET A 592 2.63 3.65 26.85
CA MET A 592 1.16 3.51 26.77
C MET A 592 0.59 4.34 25.63
N ASP A 593 -0.52 3.87 25.07
CA ASP A 593 -1.29 4.60 24.05
C ASP A 593 -2.75 4.70 24.48
N PHE A 594 -3.17 5.89 24.93
CA PHE A 594 -4.53 6.20 25.35
C PHE A 594 -4.90 7.65 25.02
N GLU A 595 -6.19 7.91 24.90
CA GLU A 595 -6.70 9.23 24.57
C GLU A 595 -6.41 10.23 25.72
N GLY A 596 -5.82 11.37 25.37
CA GLY A 596 -5.40 12.39 26.35
C GLY A 596 -4.05 12.15 27.02
N LYS A 597 -3.23 11.21 26.52
CA LYS A 597 -1.87 10.92 26.98
C LYS A 597 -1.05 12.19 27.15
N ASP A 598 -1.06 13.08 26.14
CA ASP A 598 -0.27 14.31 26.11
C ASP A 598 -0.61 15.26 27.27
N SER A 599 -1.88 15.32 27.67
CA SER A 599 -2.31 16.13 28.81
C SER A 599 -1.80 15.57 30.14
N VAL A 600 -1.69 14.24 30.24
CA VAL A 600 -1.17 13.55 31.43
C VAL A 600 0.34 13.72 31.52
N VAL A 601 1.06 13.52 30.42
CA VAL A 601 2.51 13.75 30.30
C VAL A 601 2.87 15.17 30.71
N ARG A 602 2.15 16.15 30.20
CA ARG A 602 2.34 17.57 30.53
C ARG A 602 2.15 17.85 32.02
N LYS A 603 1.09 17.33 32.63
CA LYS A 603 0.84 17.49 34.07
C LYS A 603 1.92 16.86 34.95
N ILE A 604 2.42 15.68 34.56
CA ILE A 604 3.47 15.00 35.30
C ILE A 604 4.80 15.73 35.15
N SER A 605 5.16 16.18 33.94
CA SER A 605 6.35 16.98 33.68
C SER A 605 6.34 18.27 34.48
N GLN A 606 5.24 19.01 34.50
CA GLN A 606 5.10 20.24 35.26
C GLN A 606 5.21 20.00 36.78
N ASN A 607 4.62 18.93 37.29
CA ASN A 607 4.72 18.58 38.71
C ASN A 607 6.12 18.11 39.11
N GLY A 608 6.81 17.41 38.23
CA GLY A 608 8.21 17.01 38.43
C GLY A 608 9.13 18.19 38.53
N THR A 609 9.00 19.18 37.64
CA THR A 609 9.79 20.40 37.64
C THR A 609 9.55 21.24 38.89
N LEU A 610 8.29 21.32 39.36
CA LEU A 610 7.95 22.00 40.61
C LEU A 610 8.54 21.33 41.85
N TYR A 611 8.56 19.97 41.88
CA TYR A 611 9.17 19.20 42.95
C TYR A 611 10.68 19.38 43.01
N GLU A 612 11.37 19.35 41.87
CA GLU A 612 12.81 19.63 41.78
C GLU A 612 13.16 21.07 42.21
N GLN A 613 12.37 22.07 41.80
CA GLN A 613 12.52 23.43 42.26
C GLN A 613 12.34 23.56 43.76
N LEU A 614 11.31 22.90 44.32
CA LEU A 614 11.05 22.91 45.75
C LEU A 614 12.20 22.21 46.52
N LYS A 615 12.74 21.12 46.02
CA LYS A 615 13.92 20.42 46.58
C LYS A 615 15.17 21.31 46.55
N THR A 616 15.39 22.01 45.45
CA THR A 616 16.51 22.93 45.27
C THR A 616 16.38 24.14 46.23
N VAL A 617 15.19 24.71 46.38
CA VAL A 617 14.92 25.78 47.35
C VAL A 617 15.09 25.31 48.78
N GLN A 618 14.66 24.06 49.10
CA GLN A 618 14.90 23.46 50.41
C GLN A 618 16.37 23.30 50.70
N GLN A 619 17.17 22.84 49.74
CA GLN A 619 18.62 22.69 49.90
C GLN A 619 19.29 24.05 50.09
N GLN A 620 18.90 25.08 49.34
CA GLN A 620 19.42 26.43 49.48
C GLN A 620 19.06 27.04 50.84
N LEU A 621 17.80 26.82 51.31
CA LEU A 621 17.38 27.25 52.64
C LEU A 621 18.18 26.55 53.77
N MET A 622 18.44 25.24 53.65
CA MET A 622 19.29 24.53 54.59
C MET A 622 20.74 25.05 54.58
N GLN A 623 21.31 25.33 53.41
CA GLN A 623 22.64 25.93 53.32
C GLN A 623 22.70 27.29 53.96
N MET A 624 21.70 28.14 53.69
CA MET A 624 21.62 29.47 54.35
C MET A 624 21.43 29.35 55.87
N ALA A 625 20.62 28.44 56.36
CA ALA A 625 20.41 28.19 57.78
C ALA A 625 21.69 27.73 58.44
N GLN A 626 22.51 26.85 57.80
CA GLN A 626 23.82 26.44 58.28
C GLN A 626 24.83 27.60 58.35
N ILE A 627 24.84 28.48 57.38
CA ILE A 627 25.69 29.68 57.39
C ILE A 627 25.30 30.65 58.52
N VAL A 628 23.98 30.87 58.74
CA VAL A 628 23.47 31.70 59.82
C VAL A 628 23.80 31.08 61.18
N ASP A 629 23.66 29.77 61.34
CA ASP A 629 24.01 29.08 62.56
C ASP A 629 25.52 29.17 62.86
N ALA A 630 26.37 29.08 61.86
CA ALA A 630 27.82 29.23 61.98
C ALA A 630 28.22 30.67 62.34
N GLN A 631 27.50 31.69 61.91
CA GLN A 631 27.78 33.08 62.22
C GLN A 631 27.23 33.56 63.57
N ASN A 632 26.06 33.08 63.98
CA ASN A 632 25.35 33.58 65.16
C ASN A 632 25.24 32.59 66.32
N GLY A 633 25.77 31.35 66.17
CA GLY A 633 25.69 30.33 67.22
C GLY A 633 24.27 29.83 67.50
N THR A 634 23.40 29.95 66.53
CA THR A 634 21.99 29.53 66.62
C THR A 634 21.82 28.06 66.15
N THR A 635 20.69 27.45 66.45
CA THR A 635 20.38 26.05 66.08
C THR A 635 19.23 26.00 65.06
N ILE A 636 19.11 27.01 64.20
CA ILE A 636 18.01 27.18 63.23
C ILE A 636 18.13 26.09 62.13
N GLY A 637 19.30 25.74 61.69
CA GLY A 637 19.51 24.69 60.69
C GLY A 637 19.11 23.31 61.20
N SER A 638 19.38 22.99 62.47
CA SER A 638 18.97 21.74 63.05
C SER A 638 17.45 21.65 63.30
N GLN A 639 16.81 22.77 63.63
CA GLN A 639 15.35 22.85 63.74
C GLN A 639 14.65 22.76 62.41
N MET A 640 15.22 23.38 61.36
CA MET A 640 14.72 23.25 59.98
C MET A 640 14.91 21.84 59.46
N ALA A 641 16.08 21.22 59.69
CA ALA A 641 16.32 19.83 59.30
C ALA A 641 15.31 18.86 59.97
N ALA A 642 14.98 19.10 61.25
CA ALA A 642 13.96 18.31 61.97
C ALA A 642 12.53 18.55 61.42
N SER A 643 12.21 19.79 61.01
CA SER A 643 10.91 20.06 60.37
C SER A 643 10.77 19.52 58.95
N PHE A 644 11.87 19.39 58.24
CA PHE A 644 11.86 18.80 56.89
C PHE A 644 11.99 17.26 56.90
N SER A 645 12.57 16.65 57.96
CA SER A 645 12.64 15.18 58.12
C SER A 645 11.33 14.57 58.68
N GLY A 646 10.52 15.38 59.33
CA GLY A 646 9.15 14.99 59.67
C GLY A 646 8.25 15.19 58.46
N GLY A 647 8.15 14.18 57.62
CA GLY A 647 7.47 14.08 56.35
C GLY A 647 6.67 15.29 55.94
N VAL A 648 7.01 15.86 54.79
CA VAL A 648 6.08 16.75 54.08
C VAL A 648 4.73 16.03 54.09
N PRO A 649 3.64 16.64 54.62
CA PRO A 649 2.36 16.03 54.43
C PRO A 649 2.15 16.05 52.90
N VAL A 650 2.37 14.88 52.26
CA VAL A 650 1.74 14.62 51.00
C VAL A 650 0.30 15.04 51.27
N ALA A 651 -0.18 16.07 50.60
CA ALA A 651 -1.56 16.42 50.68
C ALA A 651 -2.34 15.16 50.37
N ASN A 652 -2.79 14.52 51.43
CA ASN A 652 -3.61 13.33 51.39
C ASN A 652 -4.92 13.80 50.80
N VAL A 653 -4.96 13.84 49.46
CA VAL A 653 -6.22 13.92 48.75
C VAL A 653 -6.86 12.57 49.00
N GLY A 654 -7.58 12.49 50.13
CA GLY A 654 -8.48 11.39 50.41
C GLY A 654 -7.93 10.27 51.30
N SER A 655 -7.40 10.58 52.48
CA SER A 655 -7.54 9.63 53.61
C SER A 655 -8.76 10.06 54.42
N GLY A 656 -9.95 9.92 53.84
CA GLY A 656 -11.09 9.57 54.69
C GLY A 656 -10.88 8.12 55.09
N ASP A 657 -10.96 7.84 56.40
CA ASP A 657 -11.11 6.53 56.98
C ASP A 657 -12.24 5.77 56.24
N GLY A 658 -11.90 5.11 55.19
CA GLY A 658 -12.74 4.20 54.45
C GLY A 658 -11.78 3.14 53.93
N GLU A 659 -11.80 1.97 54.54
CA GLU A 659 -11.30 0.76 53.89
C GLU A 659 -11.76 0.82 52.44
N LEU A 660 -10.84 1.01 51.50
CA LEU A 660 -11.08 0.77 50.09
C LEU A 660 -11.39 -0.74 49.96
N LYS A 661 -12.67 -1.08 50.16
CA LYS A 661 -13.17 -2.38 49.80
C LYS A 661 -12.83 -2.59 48.31
N SER A 662 -11.95 -3.52 48.07
CA SER A 662 -11.48 -3.91 46.73
C SER A 662 -12.60 -4.42 45.81
N ASN A 663 -13.86 -4.32 46.22
CA ASN A 663 -15.04 -4.84 45.56
C ASN A 663 -15.99 -3.75 44.97
N SER A 664 -15.70 -2.45 45.08
CA SER A 664 -16.68 -1.43 44.63
C SER A 664 -16.88 -1.46 43.11
N LEU A 665 -15.87 -1.81 42.33
CA LEU A 665 -16.00 -1.95 40.88
C LEU A 665 -16.70 -3.27 40.47
N GLY A 666 -16.62 -4.32 41.28
CA GLY A 666 -17.34 -5.56 41.09
C GLY A 666 -18.82 -5.44 41.41
N GLU A 667 -19.14 -4.71 42.50
CA GLU A 667 -20.53 -4.48 42.92
C GLU A 667 -21.29 -3.55 41.92
N THR A 668 -20.64 -2.51 41.41
CA THR A 668 -21.25 -1.64 40.38
C THR A 668 -21.59 -2.36 39.10
N ARG A 669 -20.69 -3.27 38.65
CA ARG A 669 -20.97 -4.11 37.47
C ARG A 669 -22.01 -5.18 37.73
N ALA A 670 -22.10 -5.75 38.95
CA ALA A 670 -23.11 -6.71 39.31
C ALA A 670 -24.51 -6.02 39.39
N ASP A 671 -24.59 -4.79 39.89
CA ASP A 671 -25.83 -4.01 39.94
C ASP A 671 -26.25 -3.55 38.53
N GLU A 672 -25.34 -3.19 37.63
CA GLU A 672 -25.66 -2.90 36.24
C GLU A 672 -26.16 -4.14 35.47
N HIS A 673 -25.58 -5.28 35.71
CA HIS A 673 -26.06 -6.56 35.12
C HIS A 673 -27.41 -6.95 35.67
N ALA A 674 -27.64 -6.84 36.98
CA ALA A 674 -28.92 -7.12 37.61
C ALA A 674 -30.01 -6.15 37.14
N THR A 675 -29.67 -4.88 36.91
CA THR A 675 -30.61 -3.89 36.38
C THR A 675 -30.94 -4.16 34.91
N ALA A 676 -29.99 -4.64 34.12
CA ALA A 676 -30.18 -5.01 32.72
C ALA A 676 -31.00 -6.31 32.58
N GLU A 677 -30.81 -7.30 33.47
CA GLU A 677 -31.62 -8.51 33.52
C GLU A 677 -33.07 -8.23 33.94
N ASN A 678 -33.28 -7.42 34.97
CA ASN A 678 -34.60 -6.98 35.40
C ASN A 678 -35.34 -6.16 34.30
N ALA A 679 -34.60 -5.39 33.50
CA ALA A 679 -35.18 -4.68 32.36
C ALA A 679 -35.57 -5.63 31.22
N ARG A 680 -34.81 -6.71 31.02
CA ARG A 680 -35.13 -7.78 30.03
C ARG A 680 -36.31 -8.63 30.47
N GLU A 681 -36.42 -9.01 31.74
CA GLU A 681 -37.57 -9.70 32.29
C GLU A 681 -38.85 -8.87 32.23
N LYS A 682 -38.78 -7.58 32.53
CA LYS A 682 -39.93 -6.67 32.37
C LYS A 682 -40.35 -6.51 30.91
N ALA A 683 -39.37 -6.48 29.97
CA ALA A 683 -39.71 -6.42 28.55
C ALA A 683 -40.29 -7.73 28.04
N ALA A 684 -39.82 -8.89 28.52
CA ALA A 684 -40.35 -10.20 28.17
C ALA A 684 -41.79 -10.41 28.72
N SER A 685 -42.08 -9.98 29.98
CA SER A 685 -43.41 -10.06 30.56
C SER A 685 -44.44 -9.09 29.95
N ALA A 686 -43.97 -8.02 29.29
CA ALA A 686 -44.84 -7.09 28.55
C ALA A 686 -45.15 -7.57 27.11
N ALA A 687 -44.46 -8.58 26.61
CA ALA A 687 -44.60 -9.14 25.26
C ALA A 687 -45.49 -10.43 25.18
N GLU A 688 -46.03 -10.92 26.32
CA GLU A 688 -46.98 -12.00 26.26
C GLU A 688 -48.38 -11.46 25.85
N PRO A 689 -48.96 -12.01 24.76
CA PRO A 689 -50.28 -11.58 24.33
C PRO A 689 -51.35 -12.06 25.33
N ARG A 690 -52.21 -11.15 25.77
CA ARG A 690 -53.43 -11.45 26.48
C ARG A 690 -54.45 -12.11 25.56
#